data_777efbbd2058d7736e17c7090e716927
#
_entry.id   777efbbd2058d7736e17c7090e716927
#
_cell.length_a   1.000
_cell.length_b   1.000
_cell.length_c   1.000
_cell.angle_alpha   90.00
_cell.angle_beta   90.00
_cell.angle_gamma   90.00
#
_symmetry.space_group_name_H-M   'P 1'
#
loop_
_entity.id
_entity.type
_entity.pdbx_description
1 polymer ?
#
loop_
_entity_poly.entity_id
_entity_poly.type
_entity_poly.pdbx_seq_one_letter_code
_entity_poly.pdbx_strand_id
1 'polypeptide(L)'
;MLATGEGTLSKISALVRLAVALSLLAGSVRGAAQLPAPVLSWHFDEGAGDRAREQVHDADGAISGVHLYRAGVQGTALWLDGETSGVLVKAAALPAAGSAMSVDAWIAIDAYPWNWAPIADQRERDNAGFFFGVDPFGHLGLQAEIGGHWQMLASTQTLPLKKWVHVAATIGAKGGMALYVDGEPVAGSQPPGDFQPAPAEDLLIGRIRYAELPEHWIHPKFPVWFSFDGLIDELNIYGVALSPEQVQAAYRRLKAPQGEALPMPKLPSGPPGAGPFGAFYATLKYDPLWDAPRRVGRDSDVVVRFDDAPVRLVAWQGTNYIPAWVTENGKWYTDEFVETWGAANCPGGEDCEPMSDKQNRYAHVRILENTPARTVIHVRYGQCEVEQDTCANPDPLTGWTDWADDYYTVYPDEVAARKTVAWSSKLDVAPEFQETIIINPAGTRPEDNIETDALTFVNMKGETHTYSWLHPPTAITEPVGANIQAVNLKSEWKPFQIVLPDKPLISVYQGERTWSMFEWWNHWPVAQVKSSGISAVAPDRPSHSSLSHIEGQLWQRTPDSITKIMLDGLSDRPAAELAVLARSWAWPPPAQVAGGPFHSKGYDPAQRAFVLEKSVPEKSAPEESAPERSVLENKGAGSHPLRLAFHASGGSPLLNPAVVVEGWGEAIPELRVNGKPVAWGKDARYGLVGRLEGSTLVVWLRMAAETETSIELSPVGPENH
;
A
#
# COMPACT_ATOMS: atom_id res chain seq x y z
N MET A 1 -29.31 -52.82 -18.75
CA MET A 1 -29.86 -52.48 -20.07
C MET A 1 -30.07 -50.97 -20.08
N LEU A 2 -29.46 -50.16 -20.83
CA LEU A 2 -28.82 -50.01 -22.13
C LEU A 2 -27.95 -48.80 -22.01
N ALA A 3 -26.66 -48.71 -22.18
CA ALA A 3 -25.88 -48.72 -23.43
C ALA A 3 -26.11 -47.48 -24.34
N THR A 4 -25.09 -46.63 -24.32
CA THR A 4 -24.29 -46.04 -25.40
C THR A 4 -24.91 -44.95 -26.26
N GLY A 5 -24.31 -43.78 -26.17
CA GLY A 5 -24.48 -42.61 -27.03
C GLY A 5 -23.23 -41.71 -27.12
N GLU A 6 -22.04 -42.26 -26.95
CA GLU A 6 -20.78 -41.58 -27.22
C GLU A 6 -20.22 -41.99 -28.56
N GLY A 7 -20.45 -41.21 -29.60
CA GLY A 7 -19.88 -41.60 -30.90
C GLY A 7 -19.99 -40.60 -32.03
N THR A 8 -20.65 -39.47 -31.88
CA THR A 8 -20.99 -38.62 -33.03
C THR A 8 -20.35 -37.18 -32.97
N LEU A 9 -19.86 -36.73 -31.82
CA LEU A 9 -19.23 -35.41 -31.68
C LEU A 9 -17.72 -35.36 -31.98
N SER A 10 -17.07 -36.54 -31.99
CA SER A 10 -15.60 -36.64 -32.23
C SER A 10 -15.22 -36.58 -33.70
N LYS A 11 -16.16 -36.89 -34.64
CA LYS A 11 -15.85 -36.93 -36.09
C LYS A 11 -16.06 -35.59 -36.82
N ILE A 12 -16.84 -34.66 -36.25
CA ILE A 12 -17.07 -33.34 -36.85
C ILE A 12 -15.88 -32.39 -36.54
N SER A 13 -15.25 -32.55 -35.39
CA SER A 13 -14.07 -31.75 -34.98
C SER A 13 -12.80 -32.11 -35.77
N ALA A 14 -12.68 -33.35 -36.27
CA ALA A 14 -11.54 -33.80 -37.08
C ALA A 14 -11.62 -33.36 -38.56
N LEU A 15 -12.84 -33.25 -39.10
CA LEU A 15 -13.04 -32.81 -40.50
C LEU A 15 -12.88 -31.31 -40.70
N VAL A 16 -13.20 -30.50 -39.67
CA VAL A 16 -12.95 -29.04 -39.72
C VAL A 16 -11.46 -28.71 -39.60
N ARG A 17 -10.71 -29.51 -38.85
CA ARG A 17 -9.24 -29.33 -38.72
C ARG A 17 -8.48 -29.80 -39.99
N LEU A 18 -9.02 -30.71 -40.75
CA LEU A 18 -8.38 -31.21 -42.01
C LEU A 18 -8.68 -30.31 -43.20
N ALA A 19 -9.80 -29.60 -43.22
CA ALA A 19 -10.15 -28.65 -44.27
C ALA A 19 -9.31 -27.33 -44.20
N VAL A 20 -8.90 -26.94 -42.97
CA VAL A 20 -8.01 -25.78 -42.76
C VAL A 20 -6.55 -26.14 -43.04
N ALA A 21 -6.14 -27.40 -42.92
CA ALA A 21 -4.76 -27.83 -43.19
C ALA A 21 -4.46 -28.14 -44.65
N LEU A 22 -5.43 -28.34 -45.55
CA LEU A 22 -5.21 -28.63 -46.96
C LEU A 22 -5.26 -27.40 -47.87
N SER A 23 -5.64 -26.23 -47.39
CA SER A 23 -5.53 -24.97 -48.13
C SER A 23 -4.16 -24.26 -47.95
N LEU A 24 -3.24 -24.84 -47.20
CA LEU A 24 -1.92 -24.26 -46.87
C LEU A 24 -0.76 -24.84 -47.68
N LEU A 25 -1.00 -25.62 -48.71
CA LEU A 25 0.07 -26.23 -49.55
C LEU A 25 0.03 -25.83 -51.03
N ALA A 26 -0.58 -24.68 -51.34
CA ALA A 26 -0.30 -24.01 -52.62
C ALA A 26 0.77 -22.92 -52.38
N GLY A 27 2.01 -23.30 -52.43
CA GLY A 27 3.15 -22.38 -52.36
C GLY A 27 3.18 -21.43 -53.56
N SER A 28 2.42 -20.34 -53.50
CA SER A 28 2.75 -19.12 -54.23
C SER A 28 3.75 -18.35 -53.38
N VAL A 29 4.91 -18.04 -53.91
CA VAL A 29 5.78 -16.98 -53.41
C VAL A 29 4.93 -15.70 -53.41
N ARG A 30 4.24 -15.41 -52.30
CA ARG A 30 3.55 -14.14 -52.08
C ARG A 30 4.67 -13.11 -51.95
N GLY A 31 4.81 -12.24 -52.95
CA GLY A 31 5.60 -11.02 -52.80
C GLY A 31 5.17 -10.36 -51.48
N ALA A 32 6.13 -9.85 -50.70
CA ALA A 32 5.81 -9.14 -49.47
C ALA A 32 4.72 -8.11 -49.75
N ALA A 33 3.61 -8.16 -49.03
CA ALA A 33 2.51 -7.21 -49.20
C ALA A 33 3.06 -5.81 -48.96
N GLN A 34 3.00 -4.95 -49.96
CA GLN A 34 3.51 -3.60 -49.85
C GLN A 34 2.61 -2.82 -48.88
N LEU A 35 3.20 -2.31 -47.79
CA LEU A 35 2.50 -1.45 -46.84
C LEU A 35 2.22 -0.10 -47.54
N PRO A 36 0.96 0.39 -47.58
CA PRO A 36 0.66 1.72 -48.07
C PRO A 36 1.30 2.79 -47.16
N ALA A 37 1.57 3.97 -47.75
CA ALA A 37 2.02 5.09 -46.94
C ALA A 37 0.92 5.52 -45.95
N PRO A 38 1.25 5.85 -44.69
CA PRO A 38 0.29 6.42 -43.77
C PRO A 38 -0.17 7.78 -44.25
N VAL A 39 -1.40 8.15 -43.91
CA VAL A 39 -1.93 9.51 -44.14
C VAL A 39 -1.56 10.44 -42.97
N LEU A 40 -1.25 9.92 -41.80
CA LEU A 40 -0.73 10.64 -40.64
C LEU A 40 0.30 9.77 -39.93
N SER A 41 1.38 10.38 -39.40
CA SER A 41 2.47 9.64 -38.74
C SER A 41 3.11 10.52 -37.63
N TRP A 42 3.18 10.05 -36.41
CA TRP A 42 3.94 10.65 -35.32
C TRP A 42 5.00 9.69 -34.81
N HIS A 43 6.26 10.12 -34.84
CA HIS A 43 7.40 9.32 -34.40
C HIS A 43 7.76 9.59 -32.94
N PHE A 44 7.33 10.73 -32.36
CA PHE A 44 7.65 11.18 -31.02
C PHE A 44 9.14 11.28 -30.69
N ASP A 45 9.93 11.67 -31.73
CA ASP A 45 11.39 11.80 -31.69
C ASP A 45 11.88 13.18 -31.22
N GLU A 46 10.99 14.05 -30.75
CA GLU A 46 11.35 15.42 -30.37
C GLU A 46 12.27 15.49 -29.14
N GLY A 47 12.20 14.51 -28.26
CA GLY A 47 13.03 14.39 -27.06
C GLY A 47 12.77 15.45 -25.98
N ALA A 48 12.04 16.52 -26.30
CA ALA A 48 11.65 17.59 -25.39
C ALA A 48 10.59 18.51 -26.02
N GLY A 49 9.90 19.27 -25.19
CA GLY A 49 8.88 20.27 -25.61
C GLY A 49 7.47 19.71 -25.56
N ASP A 50 6.52 20.54 -25.94
CA ASP A 50 5.06 20.34 -25.81
C ASP A 50 4.36 20.21 -27.18
N ARG A 51 5.09 19.77 -28.19
CA ARG A 51 4.60 19.63 -29.57
C ARG A 51 5.00 18.30 -30.16
N ALA A 52 4.02 17.48 -30.53
CA ALA A 52 4.20 16.25 -31.30
C ALA A 52 4.13 16.56 -32.81
N ARG A 53 5.23 16.37 -33.52
CA ARG A 53 5.34 16.67 -34.96
C ARG A 53 4.76 15.56 -35.80
N GLU A 54 3.86 15.94 -36.69
CA GLU A 54 3.32 15.03 -37.67
C GLU A 54 4.19 15.08 -38.95
N GLN A 55 4.48 13.93 -39.56
CA GLN A 55 5.52 13.78 -40.57
C GLN A 55 5.00 13.86 -42.03
N VAL A 56 3.69 13.83 -42.25
CA VAL A 56 3.08 13.70 -43.60
C VAL A 56 2.36 14.97 -44.06
N HIS A 57 1.58 15.57 -43.16
CA HIS A 57 0.71 16.73 -43.47
C HIS A 57 0.96 17.97 -42.60
N ASP A 58 2.04 17.98 -41.82
CA ASP A 58 2.31 19.04 -40.82
C ASP A 58 1.13 19.23 -39.80
N ALA A 59 0.35 18.18 -39.55
CA ALA A 59 -0.76 18.15 -38.60
C ALA A 59 -0.25 17.95 -37.18
N ASP A 60 0.61 18.87 -36.75
CA ASP A 60 1.26 18.78 -35.44
C ASP A 60 0.23 18.86 -34.30
N GLY A 61 0.46 18.06 -33.26
CA GLY A 61 -0.33 18.03 -32.04
C GLY A 61 0.28 18.87 -30.92
N ALA A 62 -0.58 19.52 -30.13
CA ALA A 62 -0.18 20.14 -28.88
C ALA A 62 -0.21 19.12 -27.74
N ILE A 63 0.91 18.94 -27.05
CA ILE A 63 0.99 18.07 -25.87
C ILE A 63 0.59 18.89 -24.65
N SER A 64 -0.23 18.34 -23.77
CA SER A 64 -0.63 18.93 -22.52
C SER A 64 -0.38 17.96 -21.36
N GLY A 65 -0.40 18.50 -20.13
CA GLY A 65 -0.20 17.70 -18.91
C GLY A 65 1.24 17.25 -18.69
N VAL A 66 1.43 16.38 -17.71
CA VAL A 66 2.76 15.85 -17.36
C VAL A 66 3.15 14.78 -18.36
N HIS A 67 4.21 15.04 -19.11
CA HIS A 67 4.73 14.13 -20.11
C HIS A 67 6.25 14.12 -20.12
N LEU A 68 6.83 13.07 -20.65
CA LEU A 68 8.28 12.88 -20.76
C LEU A 68 8.61 12.20 -22.09
N TYR A 69 9.85 12.35 -22.54
CA TYR A 69 10.39 11.55 -23.62
C TYR A 69 11.33 10.48 -23.06
N ARG A 70 11.17 9.25 -23.52
CA ARG A 70 11.94 8.07 -23.11
C ARG A 70 12.51 7.39 -24.35
N ALA A 71 13.42 6.43 -24.14
CA ALA A 71 13.88 5.59 -25.25
C ALA A 71 12.69 4.84 -25.87
N GLY A 72 12.48 5.02 -27.16
CA GLY A 72 11.43 4.40 -27.95
C GLY A 72 11.85 3.09 -28.62
N VAL A 73 10.95 2.55 -29.41
CA VAL A 73 11.27 1.45 -30.37
C VAL A 73 12.23 1.96 -31.43
N GLN A 74 12.04 3.22 -31.83
CA GLN A 74 12.98 3.96 -32.64
C GLN A 74 13.14 5.36 -32.04
N GLY A 75 14.36 5.82 -31.81
CA GLY A 75 14.61 7.15 -31.23
C GLY A 75 14.04 7.33 -29.85
N THR A 76 13.08 8.26 -29.69
CA THR A 76 12.36 8.50 -28.43
C THR A 76 10.87 8.20 -28.59
N ALA A 77 10.19 7.99 -27.48
CA ALA A 77 8.75 7.78 -27.35
C ALA A 77 8.16 8.79 -26.38
N LEU A 78 6.88 9.12 -26.55
CA LEU A 78 6.15 9.98 -25.65
C LEU A 78 5.59 9.15 -24.49
N TRP A 79 6.02 9.48 -23.27
CA TRP A 79 5.45 8.95 -22.04
C TRP A 79 4.31 9.85 -21.54
N LEU A 80 3.18 9.24 -21.19
CA LEU A 80 1.97 9.86 -20.68
C LEU A 80 1.70 9.36 -19.26
N ASP A 81 1.14 10.22 -18.40
CA ASP A 81 1.03 10.03 -16.96
C ASP A 81 -0.24 9.30 -16.49
N GLY A 82 -1.12 8.91 -17.40
CA GLY A 82 -2.38 8.25 -17.05
C GLY A 82 -3.52 9.20 -16.63
N GLU A 83 -3.24 10.48 -16.39
CA GLU A 83 -4.19 11.44 -15.82
C GLU A 83 -4.35 12.72 -16.61
N THR A 84 -3.25 13.46 -16.74
CA THR A 84 -3.30 14.86 -17.21
C THR A 84 -2.84 15.01 -18.65
N SER A 85 -2.02 14.10 -19.12
CA SER A 85 -1.30 14.23 -20.38
C SER A 85 -2.10 13.74 -21.58
N GLY A 86 -1.75 14.27 -22.76
CA GLY A 86 -2.31 13.86 -24.02
C GLY A 86 -1.92 14.81 -25.15
N VAL A 87 -2.15 14.38 -26.39
CA VAL A 87 -1.88 15.16 -27.59
C VAL A 87 -3.19 15.53 -28.26
N LEU A 88 -3.36 16.81 -28.57
CA LEU A 88 -4.51 17.34 -29.28
C LEU A 88 -4.10 17.76 -30.69
N VAL A 89 -4.64 17.12 -31.72
CA VAL A 89 -4.50 17.50 -33.12
C VAL A 89 -5.81 18.11 -33.63
N LYS A 90 -5.75 19.33 -34.12
CA LYS A 90 -6.95 20.05 -34.56
C LYS A 90 -7.55 19.45 -35.83
N ALA A 91 -8.87 19.26 -35.86
CA ALA A 91 -9.60 18.77 -37.02
C ALA A 91 -9.26 19.50 -38.32
N ALA A 92 -9.06 20.81 -38.25
CA ALA A 92 -8.72 21.64 -39.41
C ALA A 92 -7.34 21.31 -40.03
N ALA A 93 -6.45 20.64 -39.29
CA ALA A 93 -5.14 20.19 -39.76
C ALA A 93 -5.15 18.76 -40.32
N LEU A 94 -6.22 17.99 -40.05
CA LEU A 94 -6.32 16.60 -40.45
C LEU A 94 -6.70 16.48 -41.94
N PRO A 95 -6.19 15.45 -42.64
CA PRO A 95 -6.63 15.16 -44.00
C PRO A 95 -8.08 14.71 -44.06
N ALA A 96 -8.68 14.76 -45.25
CA ALA A 96 -10.05 14.31 -45.44
C ALA A 96 -10.22 12.85 -44.98
N ALA A 97 -11.20 12.57 -44.16
CA ALA A 97 -11.47 11.23 -43.67
C ALA A 97 -11.98 10.31 -44.80
N GLY A 98 -11.42 9.09 -44.85
CA GLY A 98 -11.85 8.05 -45.79
C GLY A 98 -13.03 7.22 -45.20
N SER A 99 -13.66 6.41 -46.04
CA SER A 99 -14.69 5.45 -45.61
C SER A 99 -14.11 4.19 -44.95
N ALA A 100 -12.79 4.07 -44.91
CA ALA A 100 -12.06 2.99 -44.25
C ALA A 100 -10.79 3.54 -43.63
N MET A 101 -10.28 2.89 -42.61
CA MET A 101 -9.03 3.34 -41.96
C MET A 101 -8.31 2.21 -41.23
N SER A 102 -7.08 2.48 -40.89
CA SER A 102 -6.35 1.68 -39.90
C SER A 102 -5.51 2.58 -39.03
N VAL A 103 -5.25 2.14 -37.81
CA VAL A 103 -4.33 2.76 -36.88
C VAL A 103 -3.35 1.69 -36.42
N ASP A 104 -2.05 2.01 -36.38
CA ASP A 104 -1.07 1.20 -35.70
C ASP A 104 -0.16 2.06 -34.82
N ALA A 105 0.38 1.47 -33.77
CA ALA A 105 1.34 2.10 -32.86
C ALA A 105 2.17 1.05 -32.14
N TRP A 106 3.34 1.45 -31.68
CA TRP A 106 4.03 0.75 -30.63
C TRP A 106 3.67 1.36 -29.28
N ILE A 107 3.31 0.51 -28.33
CA ILE A 107 2.97 0.94 -26.98
C ILE A 107 3.70 0.14 -25.91
N ALA A 108 3.99 0.75 -24.77
CA ALA A 108 4.40 0.04 -23.56
C ALA A 108 3.57 0.59 -22.40
N ILE A 109 2.62 -0.22 -21.94
CA ILE A 109 1.66 0.16 -20.89
C ILE A 109 2.37 0.14 -19.54
N ASP A 110 2.32 1.22 -18.80
CA ASP A 110 2.83 1.27 -17.43
C ASP A 110 1.78 0.83 -16.41
N ALA A 111 0.52 1.23 -16.62
CA ALA A 111 -0.63 0.84 -15.80
C ALA A 111 -1.87 0.59 -16.66
N TYR A 112 -2.70 -0.40 -16.30
CA TYR A 112 -4.03 -0.50 -16.90
C TYR A 112 -4.91 0.63 -16.38
N PRO A 113 -5.70 1.26 -17.27
CA PRO A 113 -6.57 2.35 -16.88
C PRO A 113 -7.71 1.84 -16.00
N TRP A 114 -8.31 2.70 -15.21
CA TRP A 114 -9.52 2.37 -14.44
C TRP A 114 -10.81 2.44 -15.29
N ASN A 115 -10.74 2.99 -16.50
CA ASN A 115 -11.75 2.96 -17.54
C ASN A 115 -11.04 2.86 -18.90
N TRP A 116 -11.75 2.81 -20.00
CA TRP A 116 -11.18 2.78 -21.34
C TRP A 116 -10.24 3.96 -21.61
N ALA A 117 -8.95 3.74 -21.79
CA ALA A 117 -7.97 4.78 -22.15
C ALA A 117 -7.57 4.69 -23.63
N PRO A 118 -7.68 5.79 -24.39
CA PRO A 118 -7.36 5.77 -25.81
C PRO A 118 -5.86 5.79 -26.09
N ILE A 119 -5.46 5.06 -27.11
CA ILE A 119 -4.26 5.32 -27.90
C ILE A 119 -4.57 6.43 -28.91
N ALA A 120 -5.74 6.33 -29.58
CA ALA A 120 -6.25 7.34 -30.48
C ALA A 120 -7.79 7.43 -30.38
N ASP A 121 -8.33 8.66 -30.31
CA ASP A 121 -9.77 8.92 -30.18
C ASP A 121 -10.18 10.09 -31.09
N GLN A 122 -11.01 9.80 -32.10
CA GLN A 122 -11.63 10.79 -32.98
C GLN A 122 -13.12 10.48 -33.11
N ARG A 123 -13.90 10.67 -32.06
CA ARG A 123 -15.32 10.36 -32.02
C ARG A 123 -16.19 11.58 -31.70
N GLU A 124 -17.38 11.61 -32.28
CA GLU A 124 -18.49 12.48 -31.87
C GLU A 124 -19.44 11.65 -30.98
N ARG A 125 -19.09 11.46 -29.69
CA ARG A 125 -19.76 10.52 -28.78
C ARG A 125 -19.95 9.15 -29.46
N ASP A 126 -21.17 8.68 -29.52
CA ASP A 126 -21.54 7.41 -30.15
C ASP A 126 -22.15 7.61 -31.56
N ASN A 127 -22.06 8.81 -32.14
CA ASN A 127 -22.70 9.15 -33.40
C ASN A 127 -21.78 9.00 -34.61
N ALA A 128 -20.47 9.16 -34.44
CA ALA A 128 -19.51 9.06 -35.53
C ALA A 128 -18.10 8.87 -34.98
N GLY A 129 -17.19 8.35 -35.83
CA GLY A 129 -15.77 8.22 -35.51
C GLY A 129 -15.37 6.91 -34.90
N PHE A 130 -14.24 6.93 -34.22
CA PHE A 130 -13.63 5.75 -33.63
C PHE A 130 -12.90 6.06 -32.33
N PHE A 131 -12.74 5.03 -31.52
CA PHE A 131 -11.87 4.94 -30.36
C PHE A 131 -11.00 3.69 -30.48
N PHE A 132 -9.72 3.83 -30.33
CA PHE A 132 -8.75 2.73 -30.28
C PHE A 132 -7.93 2.85 -29.01
N GLY A 133 -7.96 1.85 -28.12
CA GLY A 133 -7.34 1.96 -26.81
C GLY A 133 -7.32 0.66 -26.02
N VAL A 134 -7.21 0.79 -24.68
CA VAL A 134 -7.06 -0.32 -23.74
C VAL A 134 -8.14 -0.22 -22.68
N ASP A 135 -8.72 -1.37 -22.29
CA ASP A 135 -9.70 -1.45 -21.20
C ASP A 135 -9.05 -1.60 -19.81
N PRO A 136 -9.82 -1.53 -18.70
CA PRO A 136 -9.30 -1.70 -17.33
C PRO A 136 -8.61 -3.05 -17.06
N PHE A 137 -8.82 -4.04 -17.89
CA PHE A 137 -8.23 -5.37 -17.75
C PHE A 137 -7.02 -5.60 -18.68
N GLY A 138 -6.63 -4.57 -19.40
CA GLY A 138 -5.51 -4.62 -20.34
C GLY A 138 -5.85 -5.23 -21.68
N HIS A 139 -7.12 -5.34 -22.06
CA HIS A 139 -7.50 -5.80 -23.39
C HIS A 139 -7.40 -4.66 -24.41
N LEU A 140 -6.87 -4.97 -25.59
CA LEU A 140 -6.90 -4.05 -26.71
C LEU A 140 -8.33 -3.92 -27.24
N GLY A 141 -8.79 -2.70 -27.49
CA GLY A 141 -10.14 -2.44 -27.95
C GLY A 141 -10.22 -1.45 -29.12
N LEU A 142 -11.23 -1.68 -29.94
CA LEU A 142 -11.65 -0.79 -31.03
C LEU A 142 -13.15 -0.53 -30.90
N GLN A 143 -13.54 0.73 -30.88
CA GLN A 143 -14.92 1.13 -30.91
C GLN A 143 -15.14 2.04 -32.12
N ALA A 144 -16.26 1.90 -32.82
CA ALA A 144 -16.56 2.72 -34.00
C ALA A 144 -18.06 2.77 -34.26
N GLU A 145 -18.51 3.87 -34.87
CA GLU A 145 -19.86 3.94 -35.39
C GLU A 145 -19.96 3.22 -36.73
N ILE A 146 -20.84 2.21 -36.81
CA ILE A 146 -21.07 1.42 -38.02
C ILE A 146 -22.58 1.19 -38.22
N GLY A 147 -23.08 1.68 -39.31
CA GLY A 147 -24.50 1.46 -39.70
C GLY A 147 -25.52 2.08 -38.76
N GLY A 148 -25.22 3.18 -38.11
CA GLY A 148 -26.09 3.86 -37.13
C GLY A 148 -25.97 3.34 -35.71
N HIS A 149 -24.96 2.51 -35.43
CA HIS A 149 -24.77 1.93 -34.09
C HIS A 149 -23.30 1.97 -33.66
N TRP A 150 -23.07 2.34 -32.40
CA TRP A 150 -21.72 2.24 -31.80
C TRP A 150 -21.40 0.77 -31.56
N GLN A 151 -20.32 0.31 -32.20
CA GLN A 151 -19.85 -1.07 -32.12
C GLN A 151 -18.59 -1.13 -31.26
N MET A 152 -18.44 -2.21 -30.51
CA MET A 152 -17.26 -2.47 -29.68
C MET A 152 -16.66 -3.84 -30.01
N LEU A 153 -15.34 -3.88 -30.19
CA LEU A 153 -14.54 -5.08 -30.37
C LEU A 153 -13.37 -5.04 -29.39
N ALA A 154 -13.18 -6.09 -28.59
CA ALA A 154 -12.06 -6.21 -27.66
C ALA A 154 -11.32 -7.53 -27.86
N SER A 155 -10.02 -7.53 -27.60
CA SER A 155 -9.23 -8.77 -27.54
C SER A 155 -9.57 -9.57 -26.29
N THR A 156 -9.36 -10.88 -26.36
CA THR A 156 -9.42 -11.74 -25.17
C THR A 156 -8.06 -11.90 -24.48
N GLN A 157 -7.02 -11.42 -25.12
CA GLN A 157 -5.65 -11.47 -24.62
C GLN A 157 -5.34 -10.16 -23.93
N THR A 158 -4.83 -10.24 -22.69
CA THR A 158 -4.31 -9.10 -21.93
C THR A 158 -2.95 -8.69 -22.50
N LEU A 159 -2.76 -7.40 -22.77
CA LEU A 159 -1.49 -6.83 -23.18
C LEU A 159 -0.50 -6.84 -22.00
N PRO A 160 0.78 -7.12 -22.24
CA PRO A 160 1.78 -7.13 -21.18
C PRO A 160 2.11 -5.71 -20.71
N LEU A 161 2.41 -5.58 -19.43
CA LEU A 161 2.87 -4.32 -18.83
C LEU A 161 4.37 -4.12 -19.03
N LYS A 162 4.78 -2.85 -19.14
CA LYS A 162 6.18 -2.40 -19.21
C LYS A 162 7.00 -3.10 -20.30
N LYS A 163 6.32 -3.52 -21.34
CA LYS A 163 6.91 -4.20 -22.49
C LYS A 163 6.35 -3.62 -23.77
N TRP A 164 7.23 -3.33 -24.74
CA TRP A 164 6.84 -2.88 -26.05
C TRP A 164 6.01 -3.93 -26.79
N VAL A 165 4.86 -3.51 -27.29
CA VAL A 165 3.93 -4.30 -28.07
C VAL A 165 3.49 -3.46 -29.28
N HIS A 166 3.48 -4.05 -30.46
CA HIS A 166 2.86 -3.42 -31.62
C HIS A 166 1.37 -3.72 -31.62
N VAL A 167 0.54 -2.71 -31.69
CA VAL A 167 -0.92 -2.83 -31.71
C VAL A 167 -1.48 -2.17 -32.97
N ALA A 168 -2.50 -2.80 -33.57
CA ALA A 168 -3.17 -2.20 -34.70
C ALA A 168 -4.67 -2.49 -34.71
N ALA A 169 -5.42 -1.56 -35.29
CA ALA A 169 -6.84 -1.68 -35.54
C ALA A 169 -7.17 -1.37 -37.00
N THR A 170 -8.12 -2.08 -37.58
CA THR A 170 -8.59 -1.80 -38.94
C THR A 170 -10.10 -1.68 -38.97
N ILE A 171 -10.65 -0.72 -39.73
CA ILE A 171 -12.05 -0.51 -39.99
C ILE A 171 -12.26 -0.49 -41.50
N GLY A 172 -12.98 -1.47 -42.03
CA GLY A 172 -13.36 -1.53 -43.44
C GLY A 172 -14.55 -0.65 -43.78
N ALA A 173 -14.67 -0.19 -45.00
CA ALA A 173 -15.75 0.65 -45.47
C ALA A 173 -17.16 0.05 -45.27
N LYS A 174 -17.25 -1.28 -45.18
CA LYS A 174 -18.46 -2.06 -44.97
C LYS A 174 -18.53 -2.63 -43.52
N GLY A 175 -17.96 -1.94 -42.57
CA GLY A 175 -18.07 -2.24 -41.15
C GLY A 175 -17.19 -3.36 -40.61
N GLY A 176 -16.31 -3.96 -41.42
CA GLY A 176 -15.37 -4.96 -40.91
C GLY A 176 -14.40 -4.34 -39.91
N MET A 177 -14.30 -4.91 -38.73
CA MET A 177 -13.38 -4.47 -37.66
C MET A 177 -12.41 -5.59 -37.32
N ALA A 178 -11.14 -5.27 -37.13
CA ALA A 178 -10.16 -6.25 -36.63
C ALA A 178 -9.10 -5.58 -35.76
N LEU A 179 -8.59 -6.36 -34.78
CA LEU A 179 -7.51 -5.99 -33.87
C LEU A 179 -6.33 -6.92 -34.03
N TYR A 180 -5.14 -6.36 -33.90
CA TYR A 180 -3.88 -7.08 -34.05
C TYR A 180 -2.92 -6.74 -32.92
N VAL A 181 -2.16 -7.74 -32.49
CA VAL A 181 -1.08 -7.62 -31.52
C VAL A 181 0.15 -8.29 -32.11
N ASP A 182 1.29 -7.58 -32.16
CA ASP A 182 2.54 -8.04 -32.74
C ASP A 182 2.38 -8.61 -34.18
N GLY A 183 1.49 -7.98 -34.95
CA GLY A 183 1.19 -8.36 -36.34
C GLY A 183 0.20 -9.52 -36.49
N GLU A 184 -0.19 -10.18 -35.41
CA GLU A 184 -1.14 -11.31 -35.45
C GLU A 184 -2.58 -10.85 -35.11
N PRO A 185 -3.62 -11.35 -35.81
CA PRO A 185 -5.00 -10.98 -35.51
C PRO A 185 -5.43 -11.59 -34.19
N VAL A 186 -6.00 -10.76 -33.29
CA VAL A 186 -6.46 -11.18 -31.95
C VAL A 186 -7.98 -11.08 -31.78
N ALA A 187 -8.66 -10.27 -32.58
CA ALA A 187 -10.13 -10.17 -32.60
C ALA A 187 -10.62 -9.66 -33.96
N GLY A 188 -11.86 -9.98 -34.30
CA GLY A 188 -12.50 -9.49 -35.51
C GLY A 188 -14.03 -9.60 -35.44
N SER A 189 -14.70 -8.65 -36.10
CA SER A 189 -16.18 -8.63 -36.24
C SER A 189 -16.59 -8.04 -37.59
N GLN A 190 -17.81 -8.32 -38.01
CA GLN A 190 -18.39 -7.79 -39.24
C GLN A 190 -19.80 -7.28 -38.97
N PRO A 191 -19.97 -6.18 -38.21
CA PRO A 191 -21.27 -5.58 -38.05
C PRO A 191 -21.79 -5.07 -39.38
N PRO A 192 -23.13 -5.08 -39.59
CA PRO A 192 -23.73 -4.60 -40.82
C PRO A 192 -23.70 -3.07 -40.88
N GLY A 193 -23.39 -2.54 -42.07
CA GLY A 193 -23.43 -1.11 -42.35
C GLY A 193 -22.07 -0.56 -42.72
N ASP A 194 -22.06 0.74 -42.96
CA ASP A 194 -20.85 1.49 -43.36
C ASP A 194 -20.25 2.22 -42.17
N PHE A 195 -18.91 2.33 -42.13
CA PHE A 195 -18.22 3.13 -41.14
C PHE A 195 -18.53 4.62 -41.34
N GLN A 196 -18.87 5.30 -40.25
CA GLN A 196 -19.13 6.73 -40.22
C GLN A 196 -17.97 7.47 -39.54
N PRO A 197 -17.05 8.11 -40.28
CA PRO A 197 -15.96 8.89 -39.70
C PRO A 197 -16.47 10.20 -39.09
N ALA A 198 -15.68 10.80 -38.19
CA ALA A 198 -15.95 12.09 -37.54
C ALA A 198 -14.94 13.19 -37.96
N PRO A 199 -14.94 13.66 -39.21
CA PRO A 199 -13.90 14.57 -39.70
C PRO A 199 -13.96 15.99 -39.08
N ALA A 200 -15.05 16.36 -38.42
CA ALA A 200 -15.18 17.62 -37.73
C ALA A 200 -14.57 17.61 -36.31
N GLU A 201 -14.22 16.42 -35.82
CA GLU A 201 -13.69 16.25 -34.48
C GLU A 201 -12.16 16.27 -34.47
N ASP A 202 -11.58 16.95 -33.46
CA ASP A 202 -10.15 16.91 -33.20
C ASP A 202 -9.70 15.47 -32.93
N LEU A 203 -8.50 15.08 -33.33
CA LEU A 203 -7.92 13.80 -32.94
C LEU A 203 -7.19 13.97 -31.60
N LEU A 204 -7.50 13.11 -30.64
CA LEU A 204 -6.80 12.97 -29.38
C LEU A 204 -5.92 11.73 -29.39
N ILE A 205 -4.66 11.87 -28.97
CA ILE A 205 -3.74 10.75 -28.75
C ILE A 205 -3.49 10.65 -27.26
N GLY A 206 -3.75 9.48 -26.69
CA GLY A 206 -3.47 9.19 -25.30
C GLY A 206 -4.45 9.77 -24.28
N ARG A 207 -5.45 10.56 -24.63
CA ARG A 207 -6.39 11.19 -23.69
C ARG A 207 -7.83 10.99 -24.13
N ILE A 208 -8.72 10.73 -23.15
CA ILE A 208 -10.16 10.63 -23.44
C ILE A 208 -10.73 11.99 -23.88
N ARG A 209 -11.76 11.91 -24.72
CA ARG A 209 -12.45 13.06 -25.26
C ARG A 209 -13.54 13.60 -24.33
N TYR A 210 -14.26 12.72 -23.67
CA TYR A 210 -15.39 13.04 -22.81
C TYR A 210 -15.10 12.64 -21.38
N ALA A 211 -15.57 13.45 -20.45
CA ALA A 211 -15.57 13.13 -19.03
C ALA A 211 -16.39 11.85 -18.80
N GLU A 212 -15.79 10.87 -18.17
CA GLU A 212 -16.44 9.59 -17.88
C GLU A 212 -16.20 9.24 -16.41
N LEU A 213 -17.27 8.85 -15.71
CA LEU A 213 -17.16 8.32 -14.36
C LEU A 213 -16.78 6.83 -14.42
N PRO A 214 -15.95 6.33 -13.51
CA PRO A 214 -15.76 4.90 -13.36
C PRO A 214 -17.10 4.20 -13.08
N GLU A 215 -17.28 3.00 -13.60
CA GLU A 215 -18.52 2.26 -13.40
C GLU A 215 -18.80 1.99 -11.91
N HIS A 216 -17.75 1.92 -11.10
CA HIS A 216 -17.81 1.49 -9.71
C HIS A 216 -16.93 2.36 -8.79
N TRP A 217 -17.22 3.62 -8.71
CA TRP A 217 -16.55 4.56 -7.83
C TRP A 217 -17.34 4.78 -6.54
N ILE A 218 -16.67 5.17 -5.47
CA ILE A 218 -17.28 5.46 -4.18
C ILE A 218 -17.03 6.89 -3.70
N HIS A 219 -16.07 7.60 -4.27
CA HIS A 219 -15.84 9.02 -3.99
C HIS A 219 -16.60 9.93 -4.96
N PRO A 220 -17.33 10.94 -4.46
CA PRO A 220 -18.14 11.83 -5.32
C PRO A 220 -17.33 12.73 -6.25
N LYS A 221 -16.02 12.92 -5.97
CA LYS A 221 -15.14 13.80 -6.73
C LYS A 221 -14.05 13.07 -7.49
N PHE A 222 -14.31 11.85 -7.88
CA PHE A 222 -13.37 11.05 -8.67
C PHE A 222 -13.02 11.78 -9.99
N PRO A 223 -11.76 11.74 -10.51
CA PRO A 223 -11.45 12.37 -11.78
C PRO A 223 -12.20 11.68 -12.90
N VAL A 224 -12.86 12.51 -13.67
CA VAL A 224 -13.61 12.11 -14.85
C VAL A 224 -12.77 12.22 -16.14
N TRP A 225 -11.55 12.79 -16.04
CA TRP A 225 -10.60 12.93 -17.12
C TRP A 225 -9.38 12.08 -16.84
N PHE A 226 -8.95 11.31 -17.84
CA PHE A 226 -7.80 10.44 -17.72
C PHE A 226 -7.13 10.24 -19.09
N SER A 227 -5.95 9.67 -19.05
CA SER A 227 -5.15 9.41 -20.23
C SER A 227 -4.60 7.98 -20.24
N PHE A 228 -3.92 7.63 -21.32
CA PHE A 228 -3.12 6.42 -21.41
C PHE A 228 -1.92 6.53 -20.45
N ASP A 229 -1.68 5.50 -19.68
CA ASP A 229 -0.55 5.43 -18.76
C ASP A 229 0.56 4.57 -19.37
N GLY A 230 1.64 5.21 -19.81
CA GLY A 230 2.74 4.53 -20.47
C GLY A 230 3.31 5.27 -21.69
N LEU A 231 3.99 4.52 -22.54
CA LEU A 231 4.70 5.01 -23.71
C LEU A 231 3.92 4.75 -25.00
N ILE A 232 3.86 5.74 -25.88
CA ILE A 232 3.37 5.63 -27.27
C ILE A 232 4.50 6.04 -28.20
N ASP A 233 4.72 5.23 -29.24
CA ASP A 233 5.75 5.45 -30.25
C ASP A 233 5.22 5.04 -31.62
N GLU A 234 5.76 5.66 -32.69
CA GLU A 234 5.51 5.30 -34.09
C GLU A 234 4.02 5.13 -34.43
N LEU A 235 3.18 6.06 -34.01
CA LEU A 235 1.75 6.04 -34.30
C LEU A 235 1.46 6.46 -35.74
N ASN A 236 0.79 5.58 -36.50
CA ASN A 236 0.41 5.81 -37.86
C ASN A 236 -1.08 5.62 -38.10
N ILE A 237 -1.66 6.46 -38.94
CA ILE A 237 -3.05 6.32 -39.41
C ILE A 237 -3.03 6.16 -40.93
N TYR A 238 -3.77 5.19 -41.44
CA TYR A 238 -3.90 4.89 -42.88
C TYR A 238 -5.34 5.15 -43.33
N GLY A 239 -5.51 5.72 -44.51
CA GLY A 239 -6.82 5.97 -45.12
C GLY A 239 -7.47 4.72 -45.77
N VAL A 240 -7.03 3.53 -45.42
CA VAL A 240 -7.52 2.23 -45.88
C VAL A 240 -7.50 1.21 -44.79
N ALA A 241 -8.35 0.18 -44.89
CA ALA A 241 -8.26 -1.00 -44.01
C ALA A 241 -7.07 -1.85 -44.48
N LEU A 242 -6.04 -1.97 -43.64
CA LEU A 242 -4.89 -2.81 -43.91
C LEU A 242 -5.29 -4.29 -43.93
N SER A 243 -4.70 -5.07 -44.83
CA SER A 243 -4.82 -6.54 -44.78
C SER A 243 -3.96 -7.11 -43.65
N PRO A 244 -4.22 -8.33 -43.16
CA PRO A 244 -3.36 -8.98 -42.16
C PRO A 244 -1.91 -9.02 -42.52
N GLU A 245 -1.59 -9.27 -43.81
CA GLU A 245 -0.19 -9.27 -44.30
C GLU A 245 0.43 -7.89 -44.27
N GLN A 246 -0.35 -6.82 -44.46
CA GLN A 246 0.14 -5.44 -44.40
C GLN A 246 0.36 -5.04 -42.92
N VAL A 247 -0.52 -5.42 -41.99
CA VAL A 247 -0.31 -5.21 -40.54
C VAL A 247 0.94 -5.95 -40.07
N GLN A 248 1.15 -7.19 -40.53
CA GLN A 248 2.36 -7.92 -40.22
C GLN A 248 3.62 -7.27 -40.84
N ALA A 249 3.50 -6.64 -41.99
CA ALA A 249 4.59 -5.86 -42.59
C ALA A 249 4.88 -4.59 -41.77
N ALA A 250 3.86 -3.90 -41.25
CA ALA A 250 4.04 -2.76 -40.38
C ALA A 250 4.78 -3.16 -39.06
N TYR A 251 4.34 -4.23 -38.39
CA TYR A 251 5.03 -4.79 -37.25
C TYR A 251 6.50 -5.12 -37.50
N ARG A 252 6.82 -5.76 -38.65
CA ARG A 252 8.17 -6.19 -38.97
C ARG A 252 9.10 -5.05 -39.39
N ARG A 253 8.57 -3.86 -39.67
CA ARG A 253 9.36 -2.68 -40.07
C ARG A 253 10.32 -2.26 -39.00
N LEU A 254 9.89 -2.37 -37.72
CA LEU A 254 10.68 -2.03 -36.56
C LEU A 254 10.87 -3.25 -35.67
N LYS A 255 11.88 -3.22 -34.85
CA LYS A 255 12.09 -4.22 -33.80
C LYS A 255 12.10 -3.50 -32.48
N ALA A 256 11.17 -3.88 -31.62
CA ALA A 256 11.25 -3.44 -30.25
C ALA A 256 12.62 -3.75 -29.65
N PRO A 257 13.16 -2.87 -28.81
CA PRO A 257 14.33 -3.20 -28.03
C PRO A 257 14.07 -4.55 -27.35
N GLN A 258 14.95 -5.52 -27.58
CA GLN A 258 14.91 -6.80 -26.88
C GLN A 258 15.40 -6.51 -25.44
N GLY A 259 14.54 -5.95 -24.61
CA GLY A 259 14.75 -5.79 -23.18
C GLY A 259 13.80 -6.70 -22.44
N GLU A 260 14.26 -7.25 -21.33
CA GLU A 260 13.36 -7.77 -20.33
C GLU A 260 12.36 -6.66 -19.98
N ALA A 261 11.11 -7.03 -19.74
CA ALA A 261 10.14 -6.09 -19.20
C ALA A 261 10.78 -5.38 -17.98
N LEU A 262 10.66 -4.06 -17.91
CA LEU A 262 11.19 -3.33 -16.77
C LEU A 262 10.64 -3.97 -15.50
N PRO A 263 11.50 -4.29 -14.52
CA PRO A 263 11.02 -4.95 -13.31
C PRO A 263 10.02 -4.03 -12.61
N MET A 264 8.95 -4.63 -12.09
CA MET A 264 8.02 -3.91 -11.22
C MET A 264 8.76 -3.35 -10.02
N PRO A 265 8.51 -2.10 -9.63
CA PRO A 265 9.08 -1.55 -8.42
C PRO A 265 8.64 -2.38 -7.21
N LYS A 266 9.57 -2.64 -6.29
CA LYS A 266 9.30 -3.38 -5.05
C LYS A 266 9.16 -2.40 -3.90
N LEU A 267 8.24 -2.68 -2.98
CA LEU A 267 8.12 -1.91 -1.76
C LEU A 267 9.45 -1.88 -0.99
N PRO A 268 9.95 -0.71 -0.59
CA PRO A 268 11.31 -0.54 -0.11
C PRO A 268 11.43 -0.82 1.39
N SER A 269 11.46 -2.07 1.78
CA SER A 269 11.45 -2.50 3.18
C SER A 269 12.78 -2.40 3.94
N GLY A 270 13.80 -1.80 3.36
CA GLY A 270 15.14 -1.75 3.96
C GLY A 270 15.93 -3.07 3.85
N PRO A 271 17.02 -3.24 4.60
CA PRO A 271 17.88 -4.42 4.50
C PRO A 271 17.11 -5.72 4.76
N PRO A 272 17.27 -6.75 3.92
CA PRO A 272 16.57 -8.02 4.12
C PRO A 272 17.16 -8.82 5.28
N GLY A 273 16.38 -9.78 5.81
CA GLY A 273 16.78 -10.73 6.83
C GLY A 273 16.87 -10.15 8.23
N ALA A 274 17.18 -11.02 9.17
CA ALA A 274 17.43 -10.66 10.56
C ALA A 274 18.70 -9.79 10.71
N GLY A 275 18.77 -9.04 11.80
CA GLY A 275 19.95 -8.23 12.12
C GLY A 275 19.79 -7.60 13.50
N PRO A 276 20.82 -6.93 14.04
CA PRO A 276 20.77 -6.37 15.38
C PRO A 276 19.48 -5.62 15.65
N PHE A 277 18.83 -5.95 16.77
CA PHE A 277 17.58 -5.27 17.16
C PHE A 277 17.82 -3.77 17.36
N GLY A 278 16.89 -3.00 16.84
CA GLY A 278 16.82 -1.56 17.03
C GLY A 278 16.34 -0.82 15.79
N ALA A 279 16.07 0.46 15.97
CA ALA A 279 15.64 1.37 14.93
C ALA A 279 16.82 2.11 14.31
N PHE A 280 16.72 2.42 13.02
CA PHE A 280 17.67 3.30 12.35
C PHE A 280 16.99 4.13 11.27
N TYR A 281 17.55 5.29 10.99
CA TYR A 281 17.11 6.14 9.89
C TYR A 281 17.62 5.61 8.56
N ALA A 282 16.80 5.74 7.53
CA ALA A 282 17.07 5.24 6.19
C ALA A 282 16.59 6.22 5.11
N THR A 283 17.03 6.01 3.88
CA THR A 283 16.47 6.63 2.68
C THR A 283 15.92 5.51 1.82
N LEU A 284 14.64 5.27 1.92
CA LEU A 284 13.94 4.24 1.16
C LEU A 284 13.42 4.86 -0.14
N LYS A 285 13.66 4.16 -1.25
CA LYS A 285 13.26 4.60 -2.59
C LYS A 285 12.39 3.54 -3.24
N TYR A 286 11.34 4.00 -3.90
CA TYR A 286 10.42 3.15 -4.64
C TYR A 286 10.61 3.29 -6.14
N ASP A 287 10.28 4.45 -6.67
CA ASP A 287 10.38 4.79 -8.08
C ASP A 287 10.70 6.29 -8.22
N PRO A 288 11.59 6.70 -9.14
CA PRO A 288 12.00 8.10 -9.25
C PRO A 288 10.85 9.08 -9.49
N LEU A 289 9.84 8.70 -10.26
CA LEU A 289 8.68 9.56 -10.54
C LEU A 289 7.73 9.61 -9.34
N TRP A 290 7.58 8.52 -8.63
CA TRP A 290 6.80 8.43 -7.41
C TRP A 290 7.43 9.17 -6.24
N ASP A 291 8.77 9.08 -6.12
CA ASP A 291 9.53 9.73 -5.05
C ASP A 291 9.72 11.25 -5.27
N ALA A 292 9.74 11.69 -6.54
CA ALA A 292 10.09 13.07 -6.89
C ALA A 292 9.17 14.16 -6.29
N PRO A 293 7.84 14.00 -6.17
CA PRO A 293 6.99 15.03 -5.57
C PRO A 293 7.17 15.19 -4.06
N ARG A 294 7.75 14.22 -3.36
CA ARG A 294 7.91 14.27 -1.91
C ARG A 294 9.07 15.16 -1.50
N ARG A 295 8.78 16.17 -0.68
CA ARG A 295 9.75 17.17 -0.20
C ARG A 295 10.39 16.76 1.12
N VAL A 296 10.91 15.56 1.18
CA VAL A 296 11.56 15.01 2.39
C VAL A 296 13.07 15.02 2.28
N GLY A 297 13.74 15.07 3.42
CA GLY A 297 15.19 15.02 3.50
C GLY A 297 15.76 13.62 3.26
N ARG A 298 17.09 13.56 3.23
CA ARG A 298 17.81 12.30 3.30
C ARG A 298 17.63 11.68 4.69
N ASP A 299 17.63 10.33 4.75
CA ASP A 299 17.52 9.57 5.98
C ASP A 299 16.25 9.93 6.79
N SER A 300 15.14 10.10 6.08
CA SER A 300 13.84 10.48 6.63
C SER A 300 12.97 9.31 7.07
N ASP A 301 13.25 8.11 6.56
CA ASP A 301 12.49 6.91 6.86
C ASP A 301 13.07 6.21 8.09
N VAL A 302 12.25 5.39 8.77
CA VAL A 302 12.68 4.61 9.92
C VAL A 302 12.40 3.13 9.68
N VAL A 303 13.39 2.30 10.00
CA VAL A 303 13.30 0.84 9.94
C VAL A 303 13.70 0.24 11.28
N VAL A 304 12.87 -0.66 11.83
CA VAL A 304 13.23 -1.50 12.98
C VAL A 304 13.55 -2.90 12.47
N ARG A 305 14.66 -3.46 12.95
CA ARG A 305 15.09 -4.85 12.68
C ARG A 305 15.09 -5.67 13.97
N PHE A 306 15.04 -6.98 13.80
CA PHE A 306 15.01 -7.97 14.88
C PHE A 306 16.14 -8.97 14.69
N ASP A 307 16.77 -9.41 15.80
CA ASP A 307 17.94 -10.29 15.75
C ASP A 307 17.62 -11.71 15.24
N ASP A 308 16.45 -12.20 15.62
CA ASP A 308 16.07 -13.60 15.42
C ASP A 308 15.02 -13.78 14.33
N ALA A 309 14.37 -12.68 13.91
CA ALA A 309 13.30 -12.70 12.95
C ALA A 309 13.64 -11.88 11.68
N PRO A 310 13.39 -12.43 10.48
CA PRO A 310 13.65 -11.74 9.22
C PRO A 310 12.53 -10.75 8.86
N VAL A 311 11.88 -10.17 9.86
CA VAL A 311 10.75 -9.24 9.74
C VAL A 311 11.17 -7.81 10.10
N ARG A 312 10.33 -6.83 9.80
CA ARG A 312 10.62 -5.39 10.05
C ARG A 312 9.38 -4.61 10.38
N LEU A 313 9.56 -3.52 11.12
CA LEU A 313 8.60 -2.43 11.18
C LEU A 313 9.18 -1.25 10.40
N VAL A 314 8.43 -0.71 9.45
CA VAL A 314 8.91 0.30 8.50
C VAL A 314 7.97 1.51 8.52
N ALA A 315 8.51 2.69 8.77
CA ALA A 315 7.84 3.95 8.53
C ALA A 315 8.50 4.64 7.32
N TRP A 316 7.83 4.60 6.19
CA TRP A 316 8.35 5.06 4.91
C TRP A 316 7.62 6.34 4.44
N GLN A 317 8.37 7.27 3.85
CA GLN A 317 7.80 8.49 3.26
C GLN A 317 6.67 8.21 2.24
N GLY A 318 6.78 7.12 1.48
CA GLY A 318 5.79 6.73 0.48
C GLY A 318 4.46 6.27 1.08
N THR A 319 4.44 5.91 2.36
CA THR A 319 3.24 5.62 3.15
C THR A 319 2.91 6.75 4.13
N ASN A 320 3.39 7.96 3.89
CA ASN A 320 3.24 9.10 4.80
C ASN A 320 3.69 8.78 6.23
N TYR A 321 4.73 7.94 6.33
CA TYR A 321 5.30 7.40 7.58
C TYR A 321 4.36 6.53 8.42
N ILE A 322 3.19 6.14 7.90
CA ILE A 322 2.34 5.15 8.56
C ILE A 322 3.13 3.86 8.70
N PRO A 323 3.37 3.38 9.93
CA PRO A 323 4.18 2.21 10.15
C PRO A 323 3.54 0.95 9.58
N ALA A 324 4.33 0.16 8.88
CA ALA A 324 3.91 -1.11 8.31
C ALA A 324 4.81 -2.24 8.80
N TRP A 325 4.21 -3.34 9.21
CA TRP A 325 4.89 -4.59 9.49
C TRP A 325 5.17 -5.32 8.18
N VAL A 326 6.42 -5.74 8.00
CA VAL A 326 6.88 -6.39 6.77
C VAL A 326 7.37 -7.78 7.11
N THR A 327 6.75 -8.79 6.51
CA THR A 327 7.06 -10.20 6.74
C THR A 327 8.38 -10.63 6.11
N GLU A 328 8.84 -11.85 6.38
CA GLU A 328 10.08 -12.44 5.86
C GLU A 328 10.15 -12.48 4.33
N ASN A 329 8.98 -12.60 3.69
CA ASN A 329 8.87 -12.65 2.22
C ASN A 329 8.36 -11.34 1.61
N GLY A 330 8.36 -10.24 2.39
CA GLY A 330 8.07 -8.90 1.90
C GLY A 330 6.58 -8.57 1.72
N LYS A 331 5.67 -9.25 2.42
CA LYS A 331 4.28 -8.84 2.53
C LYS A 331 4.17 -7.71 3.54
N TRP A 332 3.37 -6.70 3.20
CA TRP A 332 3.19 -5.49 3.99
C TRP A 332 1.82 -5.46 4.63
N TYR A 333 1.80 -5.14 5.89
CA TYR A 333 0.60 -4.97 6.69
C TYR A 333 0.73 -3.70 7.53
N THR A 334 -0.35 -2.92 7.64
CA THR A 334 -0.48 -1.83 8.61
C THR A 334 -1.79 -1.99 9.37
N ASP A 335 -1.78 -1.59 10.63
CA ASP A 335 -2.97 -1.50 11.47
C ASP A 335 -3.55 -0.08 11.44
N GLU A 336 -3.21 0.65 10.39
CA GLU A 336 -3.75 1.94 10.08
C GLU A 336 -3.33 3.11 10.96
N PHE A 337 -4.15 4.12 10.92
CA PHE A 337 -3.97 5.48 11.39
C PHE A 337 -5.31 6.00 11.94
N VAL A 338 -5.30 7.20 12.48
CA VAL A 338 -6.53 7.91 12.84
C VAL A 338 -7.11 8.57 11.60
N GLU A 339 -8.40 8.36 11.38
CA GLU A 339 -9.14 9.08 10.36
C GLU A 339 -10.44 9.69 10.90
N THR A 340 -10.91 10.73 10.24
CA THR A 340 -12.10 11.48 10.61
C THR A 340 -13.03 11.58 9.41
N TRP A 341 -14.28 11.21 9.62
CA TRP A 341 -15.27 11.09 8.56
C TRP A 341 -16.31 12.21 8.51
N GLY A 342 -16.79 12.47 7.31
CA GLY A 342 -18.04 13.17 7.04
C GLY A 342 -17.94 14.67 6.95
N ALA A 343 -18.89 15.28 6.20
CA ALA A 343 -18.95 16.70 5.84
C ALA A 343 -18.91 17.69 7.01
N ALA A 344 -19.24 17.27 8.22
CA ALA A 344 -19.17 18.12 9.41
C ALA A 344 -17.73 18.33 9.91
N ASN A 345 -16.83 17.45 9.57
CA ASN A 345 -15.46 17.39 10.09
C ASN A 345 -14.42 17.59 8.99
N CYS A 346 -14.68 17.03 7.81
CA CYS A 346 -13.78 17.10 6.66
C CYS A 346 -14.38 18.06 5.62
N PRO A 347 -13.63 19.09 5.19
CA PRO A 347 -14.06 19.95 4.09
C PRO A 347 -14.24 19.12 2.82
N GLY A 348 -15.36 19.19 2.18
CA GLY A 348 -15.63 18.37 0.99
C GLY A 348 -16.50 17.16 1.25
N GLY A 349 -16.60 16.69 2.48
CA GLY A 349 -17.53 15.64 2.88
C GLY A 349 -17.00 14.22 2.83
N GLU A 350 -15.71 14.09 2.63
CA GLU A 350 -14.97 12.84 2.51
C GLU A 350 -14.29 12.46 3.83
N ASP A 351 -13.27 11.62 3.73
CA ASP A 351 -12.42 11.20 4.81
C ASP A 351 -11.24 12.15 4.95
N CYS A 352 -10.84 12.45 6.17
CA CYS A 352 -9.61 13.13 6.48
C CYS A 352 -8.64 12.16 7.13
N GLU A 353 -7.53 11.90 6.46
CA GLU A 353 -6.57 10.87 6.81
C GLU A 353 -5.13 11.25 6.43
N PRO A 354 -4.09 10.64 7.03
CA PRO A 354 -2.71 11.01 6.74
C PRO A 354 -2.27 10.65 5.31
N MET A 355 -2.87 9.64 4.69
CA MET A 355 -2.52 9.20 3.33
C MET A 355 -2.76 10.27 2.28
N SER A 356 -3.61 11.23 2.55
CA SER A 356 -3.93 12.34 1.65
C SER A 356 -2.86 13.43 1.63
N ASP A 357 -1.93 13.45 2.56
CA ASP A 357 -0.77 14.35 2.57
C ASP A 357 0.31 13.87 1.60
N LYS A 358 0.07 13.96 0.32
CA LYS A 358 0.91 13.43 -0.77
C LYS A 358 2.34 13.98 -0.79
N GLN A 359 2.61 15.07 -0.10
CA GLN A 359 3.92 15.71 -0.04
C GLN A 359 4.62 15.57 1.31
N ASN A 360 4.04 14.83 2.26
CA ASN A 360 4.51 14.73 3.64
C ASN A 360 4.70 16.10 4.32
N ARG A 361 3.75 17.02 4.12
CA ARG A 361 3.81 18.35 4.72
C ARG A 361 3.54 18.30 6.23
N TYR A 362 2.70 17.39 6.66
CA TYR A 362 2.19 17.26 8.02
C TYR A 362 2.58 15.93 8.68
N ALA A 363 3.20 15.03 7.92
CA ALA A 363 3.62 13.74 8.42
C ALA A 363 5.12 13.67 8.63
N HIS A 364 5.56 13.11 9.77
CA HIS A 364 6.96 12.82 10.04
C HIS A 364 7.13 11.73 11.09
N VAL A 365 8.28 11.07 11.05
CA VAL A 365 8.67 10.02 12.00
C VAL A 365 10.00 10.38 12.68
N ARG A 366 10.14 9.97 13.93
CA ARG A 366 11.41 10.08 14.67
C ARG A 366 11.61 8.93 15.64
N ILE A 367 12.88 8.62 15.88
CA ILE A 367 13.29 7.68 16.92
C ILE A 367 13.45 8.48 18.22
N LEU A 368 12.64 8.18 19.22
CA LEU A 368 12.72 8.84 20.55
C LEU A 368 13.65 8.11 21.49
N GLU A 369 13.72 6.77 21.38
CA GLU A 369 14.56 5.91 22.20
C GLU A 369 15.04 4.73 21.35
N ASN A 370 16.31 4.38 21.52
CA ASN A 370 16.89 3.23 20.82
C ASN A 370 17.96 2.58 21.69
N THR A 371 17.62 1.49 22.31
CA THR A 371 18.50 0.72 23.20
C THR A 371 18.43 -0.77 22.83
N PRO A 372 19.35 -1.60 23.30
CA PRO A 372 19.24 -3.04 23.11
C PRO A 372 17.96 -3.66 23.70
N ALA A 373 17.35 -3.03 24.70
CA ALA A 373 16.17 -3.54 25.40
C ALA A 373 14.83 -3.14 24.73
N ARG A 374 14.78 -1.93 24.16
CA ARG A 374 13.61 -1.46 23.40
C ARG A 374 13.95 -0.30 22.48
N THR A 375 13.09 -0.05 21.50
CA THR A 375 13.09 1.19 20.72
C THR A 375 11.71 1.85 20.82
N VAL A 376 11.66 3.20 20.79
CA VAL A 376 10.42 3.97 20.77
C VAL A 376 10.44 4.87 19.54
N ILE A 377 9.42 4.69 18.69
CA ILE A 377 9.21 5.49 17.49
C ILE A 377 8.00 6.37 17.72
N HIS A 378 8.07 7.60 17.28
CA HIS A 378 6.96 8.53 17.26
C HIS A 378 6.65 8.93 15.83
N VAL A 379 5.40 8.77 15.43
CA VAL A 379 4.85 9.24 14.17
C VAL A 379 3.82 10.31 14.46
N ARG A 380 3.94 11.47 13.80
CA ARG A 380 2.94 12.53 13.85
C ARG A 380 2.42 12.79 12.47
N TYR A 381 1.12 12.98 12.33
CA TYR A 381 0.48 13.29 11.06
C TYR A 381 -0.76 14.17 11.23
N GLY A 382 -1.04 15.00 10.23
CA GLY A 382 -2.30 15.71 10.09
C GLY A 382 -3.35 14.86 9.38
N GLN A 383 -4.61 15.07 9.72
CA GLN A 383 -5.74 14.42 9.06
C GLN A 383 -6.19 15.29 7.88
N CYS A 384 -5.73 14.97 6.69
CA CYS A 384 -5.98 15.76 5.48
C CYS A 384 -7.08 15.15 4.63
N GLU A 385 -7.82 15.99 3.92
CA GLU A 385 -8.84 15.52 2.98
C GLU A 385 -8.19 14.94 1.72
N VAL A 386 -8.79 13.89 1.19
CA VAL A 386 -8.27 13.04 0.10
C VAL A 386 -7.93 13.80 -1.17
N GLU A 387 -8.65 14.86 -1.49
CA GLU A 387 -8.51 15.54 -2.77
C GLU A 387 -7.72 16.85 -2.74
N GLN A 388 -7.62 17.52 -1.60
CA GLN A 388 -7.24 18.93 -1.62
C GLN A 388 -6.22 19.42 -0.59
N ASP A 389 -5.58 18.56 0.16
CA ASP A 389 -4.65 18.98 1.21
C ASP A 389 -5.29 19.82 2.34
N THR A 390 -6.60 19.87 2.41
CA THR A 390 -7.32 20.53 3.51
C THR A 390 -7.44 19.54 4.64
N CYS A 391 -7.23 19.99 5.88
CA CYS A 391 -7.27 19.08 7.03
C CYS A 391 -8.55 19.21 7.84
N ALA A 392 -8.86 18.17 8.62
CA ALA A 392 -10.07 18.08 9.42
C ALA A 392 -10.16 19.23 10.44
N ASN A 393 -11.35 19.75 10.65
CA ASN A 393 -11.70 20.73 11.69
C ASN A 393 -10.72 21.91 11.81
N PRO A 394 -10.42 22.67 10.75
CA PRO A 394 -9.47 23.77 10.83
C PRO A 394 -9.94 24.84 11.82
N ASP A 395 -9.09 25.19 12.78
CA ASP A 395 -9.35 26.30 13.71
C ASP A 395 -9.18 27.63 12.95
N PRO A 396 -10.21 28.49 12.90
CA PRO A 396 -10.18 29.70 12.10
C PRO A 396 -9.21 30.77 12.61
N LEU A 397 -8.74 30.70 13.85
CA LEU A 397 -7.83 31.66 14.44
C LEU A 397 -6.36 31.24 14.30
N THR A 398 -6.09 29.96 14.51
CA THR A 398 -4.72 29.43 14.54
C THR A 398 -4.30 28.76 13.24
N GLY A 399 -5.26 28.30 12.43
CA GLY A 399 -5.03 27.46 11.26
C GLY A 399 -4.64 26.02 11.60
N TRP A 400 -4.63 25.66 12.89
CA TRP A 400 -4.40 24.27 13.30
C TRP A 400 -5.61 23.41 12.96
N THR A 401 -5.32 22.16 12.68
CA THR A 401 -6.30 21.17 12.28
C THR A 401 -6.16 19.93 13.16
N ASP A 402 -7.01 18.95 12.99
CA ASP A 402 -6.89 17.69 13.69
C ASP A 402 -5.60 16.98 13.28
N TRP A 403 -4.92 16.35 14.25
CA TRP A 403 -3.75 15.53 14.03
C TRP A 403 -3.71 14.36 14.99
N ALA A 404 -2.80 13.42 14.74
CA ALA A 404 -2.53 12.33 15.63
C ALA A 404 -1.05 12.15 15.93
N ASP A 405 -0.78 11.59 17.10
CA ASP A 405 0.52 11.13 17.55
C ASP A 405 0.44 9.64 17.83
N ASP A 406 1.20 8.84 17.09
CA ASP A 406 1.39 7.42 17.34
C ASP A 406 2.75 7.16 17.99
N TYR A 407 2.76 6.42 19.09
CA TYR A 407 3.96 5.97 19.78
C TYR A 407 4.03 4.46 19.72
N TYR A 408 5.05 3.93 19.04
CA TYR A 408 5.33 2.49 18.98
C TYR A 408 6.47 2.18 19.92
N THR A 409 6.18 1.50 21.02
CA THR A 409 7.20 0.95 21.95
C THR A 409 7.47 -0.49 21.55
N VAL A 410 8.56 -0.70 20.79
CA VAL A 410 8.91 -1.97 20.16
C VAL A 410 9.93 -2.72 21.00
N TYR A 411 9.71 -4.02 21.17
CA TYR A 411 10.59 -4.93 21.91
C TYR A 411 11.22 -5.99 21.01
N PRO A 412 12.31 -6.66 21.47
CA PRO A 412 13.01 -7.66 20.67
C PRO A 412 12.21 -8.93 20.33
N ASP A 413 10.98 -9.07 20.80
CA ASP A 413 10.06 -10.18 20.53
C ASP A 413 9.02 -9.87 19.45
N GLU A 414 9.35 -8.98 18.51
CA GLU A 414 8.54 -8.62 17.34
C GLU A 414 7.16 -8.05 17.69
N VAL A 415 7.03 -7.48 18.90
CA VAL A 415 5.80 -6.90 19.44
C VAL A 415 6.01 -5.42 19.75
N ALA A 416 5.09 -4.59 19.30
CA ALA A 416 4.98 -3.20 19.69
C ALA A 416 3.76 -2.97 20.60
N ALA A 417 3.91 -2.12 21.61
CA ALA A 417 2.78 -1.46 22.26
C ALA A 417 2.56 -0.14 21.52
N ARG A 418 1.44 -0.03 20.81
CA ARG A 418 1.01 1.19 20.12
C ARG A 418 0.13 2.01 21.04
N LYS A 419 0.46 3.29 21.19
CA LYS A 419 -0.35 4.31 21.85
C LYS A 419 -0.66 5.40 20.84
N THR A 420 -1.94 5.58 20.50
CA THR A 420 -2.42 6.60 19.58
C THR A 420 -3.15 7.69 20.32
N VAL A 421 -2.78 8.95 20.06
CA VAL A 421 -3.42 10.14 20.62
C VAL A 421 -3.97 10.96 19.45
N ALA A 422 -5.28 11.00 19.32
CA ALA A 422 -5.96 11.88 18.38
C ALA A 422 -6.28 13.21 19.03
N TRP A 423 -5.89 14.32 18.42
CA TRP A 423 -6.11 15.68 18.87
C TRP A 423 -7.13 16.36 17.96
N SER A 424 -8.19 16.89 18.55
CA SER A 424 -9.25 17.58 17.81
C SER A 424 -9.92 18.65 18.65
N SER A 425 -10.38 19.70 18.02
CA SER A 425 -11.26 20.71 18.60
C SER A 425 -12.72 20.23 18.71
N LYS A 426 -13.06 19.09 18.09
CA LYS A 426 -14.42 18.52 18.01
C LYS A 426 -14.41 17.02 18.32
N LEU A 427 -14.19 16.68 19.58
CA LEU A 427 -14.18 15.28 20.04
C LEU A 427 -15.58 14.64 20.17
N ASP A 428 -16.63 15.31 19.72
CA ASP A 428 -18.00 14.77 19.76
C ASP A 428 -18.21 13.66 18.71
N VAL A 429 -17.46 13.72 17.62
CA VAL A 429 -17.37 12.65 16.63
C VAL A 429 -16.12 11.85 16.95
N ALA A 430 -16.31 10.59 17.30
CA ALA A 430 -15.18 9.70 17.56
C ALA A 430 -14.47 9.40 16.24
N PRO A 431 -13.19 9.71 16.10
CA PRO A 431 -12.42 9.28 14.95
C PRO A 431 -12.25 7.77 14.97
N GLU A 432 -12.05 7.19 13.81
CA GLU A 432 -11.60 5.83 13.66
C GLU A 432 -10.10 5.72 14.01
N PHE A 433 -9.68 4.63 14.63
CA PHE A 433 -8.32 4.47 15.12
C PHE A 433 -7.59 3.29 14.50
N GLN A 434 -8.31 2.44 13.78
CA GLN A 434 -7.73 1.24 13.24
C GLN A 434 -8.58 0.66 12.10
N GLU A 435 -7.91 0.36 11.01
CA GLU A 435 -8.39 -0.50 9.94
C GLU A 435 -7.32 -1.53 9.60
N THR A 436 -7.72 -2.76 9.32
CA THR A 436 -6.79 -3.84 8.94
C THR A 436 -6.47 -3.72 7.45
N ILE A 437 -5.30 -3.16 7.16
CA ILE A 437 -4.85 -2.87 5.79
C ILE A 437 -3.70 -3.77 5.37
N ILE A 438 -3.83 -4.38 4.21
CA ILE A 438 -2.77 -5.12 3.51
C ILE A 438 -2.33 -4.30 2.30
N ILE A 439 -1.05 -3.98 2.23
CA ILE A 439 -0.49 -3.27 1.08
C ILE A 439 -0.09 -4.28 0.01
N ASN A 440 -0.72 -4.17 -1.15
CA ASN A 440 -0.44 -5.02 -2.30
C ASN A 440 0.68 -4.36 -3.12
N PRO A 441 1.84 -5.01 -3.29
CA PRO A 441 2.89 -4.51 -4.17
C PRO A 441 2.39 -4.33 -5.60
N ALA A 442 3.00 -3.41 -6.34
CA ALA A 442 2.71 -3.19 -7.74
C ALA A 442 2.69 -4.51 -8.54
N GLY A 443 1.70 -4.67 -9.39
CA GLY A 443 1.51 -5.86 -10.21
C GLY A 443 1.00 -7.10 -9.48
N THR A 444 0.58 -6.97 -8.21
CA THR A 444 -0.02 -8.07 -7.44
C THR A 444 -1.50 -7.82 -7.16
N ARG A 445 -2.21 -8.91 -6.93
CA ARG A 445 -3.62 -8.92 -6.50
C ARG A 445 -3.69 -9.16 -5.00
N PRO A 446 -4.79 -8.84 -4.34
CA PRO A 446 -5.00 -9.24 -2.95
C PRO A 446 -4.76 -10.74 -2.72
N GLU A 447 -5.24 -11.59 -3.64
CA GLU A 447 -5.09 -13.03 -3.58
C GLU A 447 -3.64 -13.52 -3.69
N ASP A 448 -2.73 -12.70 -4.17
CA ASP A 448 -1.29 -13.02 -4.19
C ASP A 448 -0.63 -12.78 -2.83
N ASN A 449 -1.30 -12.01 -1.95
CA ASN A 449 -0.78 -11.57 -0.67
C ASN A 449 -1.49 -12.17 0.53
N ILE A 450 -2.80 -12.43 0.41
CA ILE A 450 -3.70 -12.82 1.50
C ILE A 450 -4.21 -14.23 1.23
N GLU A 451 -4.30 -15.07 2.27
CA GLU A 451 -5.01 -16.34 2.18
C GLU A 451 -6.52 -16.10 2.06
N THR A 452 -7.22 -17.03 1.41
CA THR A 452 -8.69 -16.95 1.32
C THR A 452 -9.33 -16.95 2.71
N ASP A 453 -8.81 -17.73 3.64
CA ASP A 453 -9.15 -17.72 5.06
C ASP A 453 -8.39 -16.58 5.74
N ALA A 454 -8.84 -15.35 5.48
CA ALA A 454 -8.05 -14.13 5.63
C ALA A 454 -7.77 -13.70 7.07
N LEU A 455 -8.71 -13.92 7.99
CA LEU A 455 -8.60 -13.46 9.38
C LEU A 455 -8.88 -14.59 10.36
N THR A 456 -8.02 -14.73 11.35
CA THR A 456 -8.25 -15.60 12.51
C THR A 456 -8.43 -14.74 13.76
N PHE A 457 -9.61 -14.83 14.37
CA PHE A 457 -9.89 -14.19 15.65
C PHE A 457 -9.66 -15.15 16.80
N VAL A 458 -9.20 -14.60 17.93
CA VAL A 458 -8.88 -15.35 19.15
C VAL A 458 -9.42 -14.60 20.37
N ASN A 459 -9.87 -15.31 21.36
CA ASN A 459 -10.25 -14.73 22.65
C ASN A 459 -9.18 -15.00 23.73
N MET A 460 -9.37 -14.44 24.93
CA MET A 460 -8.44 -14.58 26.06
C MET A 460 -8.22 -16.02 26.55
N LYS A 461 -9.06 -16.97 26.11
CA LYS A 461 -8.91 -18.41 26.43
C LYS A 461 -8.08 -19.16 25.38
N GLY A 462 -7.79 -18.54 24.24
CA GLY A 462 -7.15 -19.18 23.10
C GLY A 462 -8.12 -19.94 22.18
N GLU A 463 -9.44 -19.74 22.35
CA GLU A 463 -10.44 -20.23 21.42
C GLU A 463 -10.32 -19.42 20.13
N THR A 464 -10.35 -20.09 18.96
CA THR A 464 -10.11 -19.46 17.66
C THR A 464 -11.27 -19.66 16.71
N HIS A 465 -11.48 -18.69 15.81
CA HIS A 465 -12.33 -18.85 14.65
C HIS A 465 -11.67 -18.15 13.45
N THR A 466 -11.67 -18.81 12.29
CA THR A 466 -11.10 -18.27 11.05
C THR A 466 -12.21 -17.97 10.07
N TYR A 467 -12.20 -16.75 9.53
CA TYR A 467 -13.18 -16.29 8.56
C TYR A 467 -12.61 -16.30 7.14
N SER A 468 -13.40 -16.84 6.23
CA SER A 468 -13.05 -16.92 4.81
C SER A 468 -13.64 -15.76 4.03
N TRP A 469 -12.83 -15.16 3.16
CA TRP A 469 -13.26 -14.10 2.24
C TRP A 469 -13.78 -14.62 0.88
N LEU A 470 -13.86 -15.94 0.69
CA LEU A 470 -14.68 -16.51 -0.39
C LEU A 470 -16.16 -16.11 -0.23
N HIS A 471 -16.59 -16.05 1.03
CA HIS A 471 -17.90 -15.56 1.43
C HIS A 471 -17.67 -14.62 2.61
N PRO A 472 -17.39 -13.33 2.36
CA PRO A 472 -17.04 -12.41 3.42
C PRO A 472 -18.10 -12.38 4.51
N PRO A 473 -17.70 -12.40 5.80
CA PRO A 473 -18.66 -12.29 6.88
C PRO A 473 -19.30 -10.90 6.88
N THR A 474 -20.55 -10.82 7.32
CA THR A 474 -21.22 -9.53 7.57
C THR A 474 -20.98 -9.02 8.98
N ALA A 475 -20.51 -9.89 9.88
CA ALA A 475 -20.13 -9.58 11.25
C ALA A 475 -19.15 -10.63 11.80
N ILE A 476 -18.32 -10.22 12.74
CA ILE A 476 -17.43 -11.11 13.50
C ILE A 476 -18.13 -11.47 14.80
N THR A 477 -18.56 -12.72 14.95
CA THR A 477 -19.31 -13.21 16.09
C THR A 477 -18.59 -14.29 16.89
N GLU A 478 -17.62 -14.95 16.28
CA GLU A 478 -16.85 -16.05 16.87
C GLU A 478 -15.34 -15.76 16.83
N PRO A 479 -14.58 -16.22 17.83
CA PRO A 479 -15.07 -16.78 19.09
C PRO A 479 -15.68 -15.67 19.97
N VAL A 480 -16.62 -16.05 20.82
CA VAL A 480 -17.23 -15.07 21.74
C VAL A 480 -16.17 -14.43 22.62
N GLY A 481 -16.19 -13.08 22.66
CA GLY A 481 -15.19 -12.30 23.39
C GLY A 481 -13.84 -12.23 22.71
N ALA A 482 -13.81 -12.34 21.38
CA ALA A 482 -12.61 -12.10 20.58
C ALA A 482 -12.06 -10.69 20.85
N ASN A 483 -10.75 -10.60 21.08
CA ASN A 483 -10.01 -9.35 21.26
C ASN A 483 -8.62 -9.41 20.63
N ILE A 484 -8.35 -10.46 19.88
CA ILE A 484 -7.10 -10.72 19.18
C ILE A 484 -7.46 -11.05 17.75
N GLN A 485 -6.75 -10.46 16.79
CA GLN A 485 -6.87 -10.72 15.38
C GLN A 485 -5.50 -11.11 14.82
N ALA A 486 -5.44 -12.18 14.04
CA ALA A 486 -4.29 -12.52 13.21
C ALA A 486 -4.68 -12.43 11.73
N VAL A 487 -3.85 -11.78 10.94
CA VAL A 487 -4.06 -11.62 9.50
C VAL A 487 -3.30 -12.71 8.75
N ASN A 488 -4.02 -13.54 8.00
CA ASN A 488 -3.45 -14.69 7.31
C ASN A 488 -2.84 -14.27 5.96
N LEU A 489 -1.71 -13.57 6.01
CA LEU A 489 -0.91 -13.30 4.81
C LEU A 489 -0.28 -14.59 4.29
N LYS A 490 0.04 -14.64 3.00
CA LYS A 490 0.83 -15.73 2.38
C LYS A 490 2.31 -15.61 2.75
N SER A 491 2.61 -15.81 4.02
CA SER A 491 3.91 -15.67 4.67
C SER A 491 4.01 -16.66 5.84
N GLU A 492 5.19 -16.91 6.36
CA GLU A 492 5.38 -17.67 7.60
C GLU A 492 4.95 -16.83 8.81
N TRP A 493 5.44 -15.60 8.89
CA TRP A 493 5.10 -14.64 9.94
C TRP A 493 3.78 -13.98 9.64
N LYS A 494 2.84 -14.02 10.61
CA LYS A 494 1.51 -13.44 10.50
C LYS A 494 1.40 -12.16 11.32
N PRO A 495 0.91 -11.06 10.76
CA PRO A 495 0.55 -9.88 11.53
C PRO A 495 -0.57 -10.18 12.52
N PHE A 496 -0.51 -9.55 13.68
CA PHE A 496 -1.56 -9.64 14.68
C PHE A 496 -1.79 -8.30 15.37
N GLN A 497 -3.00 -8.17 15.93
CA GLN A 497 -3.42 -7.08 16.77
C GLN A 497 -4.10 -7.64 18.02
N ILE A 498 -3.84 -7.00 19.16
CA ILE A 498 -4.46 -7.34 20.43
C ILE A 498 -4.99 -6.05 21.07
N VAL A 499 -6.28 -6.02 21.33
CA VAL A 499 -6.90 -4.94 22.09
C VAL A 499 -7.30 -5.42 23.50
N LEU A 500 -7.51 -4.48 24.42
CA LEU A 500 -7.99 -4.83 25.75
C LEU A 500 -9.35 -5.54 25.67
N PRO A 501 -9.58 -6.59 26.48
CA PRO A 501 -10.74 -7.47 26.34
C PRO A 501 -12.07 -6.85 26.80
N ASP A 502 -12.07 -5.63 27.33
CA ASP A 502 -13.29 -4.94 27.75
C ASP A 502 -14.01 -4.36 26.52
N LYS A 503 -15.01 -5.09 26.04
CA LYS A 503 -15.91 -4.71 24.94
C LYS A 503 -15.18 -4.17 23.71
N PRO A 504 -14.30 -4.96 23.08
CA PRO A 504 -13.67 -4.55 21.84
C PRO A 504 -14.73 -4.30 20.75
N LEU A 505 -14.49 -3.30 19.91
CA LEU A 505 -15.27 -3.07 18.70
C LEU A 505 -14.61 -3.86 17.57
N ILE A 506 -15.37 -4.75 16.95
CA ILE A 506 -14.90 -5.50 15.80
C ILE A 506 -15.97 -5.40 14.72
N SER A 507 -15.59 -4.90 13.57
CA SER A 507 -16.44 -4.82 12.39
C SER A 507 -15.72 -5.31 11.15
N VAL A 508 -16.47 -5.71 10.15
CA VAL A 508 -15.95 -6.01 8.82
C VAL A 508 -15.92 -4.71 8.04
N TYR A 509 -14.86 -4.50 7.26
CA TYR A 509 -14.82 -3.37 6.35
C TYR A 509 -16.08 -3.36 5.48
N GLN A 510 -16.73 -2.22 5.40
CA GLN A 510 -18.08 -2.09 4.84
C GLN A 510 -18.15 -2.17 3.31
N GLY A 511 -17.07 -2.41 2.66
CA GLY A 511 -17.12 -2.77 1.27
C GLY A 511 -17.92 -4.08 1.14
N GLU A 512 -18.96 -4.12 0.36
CA GLU A 512 -19.80 -5.30 0.06
C GLU A 512 -19.02 -6.46 -0.56
N ARG A 513 -17.71 -6.65 -0.25
CA ARG A 513 -16.90 -7.36 -1.20
C ARG A 513 -15.78 -8.13 -0.64
N THR A 514 -15.42 -9.13 -1.41
CA THR A 514 -14.43 -10.11 -1.12
C THR A 514 -13.10 -9.46 -0.76
N TRP A 515 -12.60 -8.57 -1.52
CA TRP A 515 -11.39 -7.83 -1.24
C TRP A 515 -11.63 -6.38 -1.65
N SER A 516 -11.80 -5.48 -0.72
CA SER A 516 -11.74 -4.06 -1.05
C SER A 516 -10.34 -3.77 -1.54
N MET A 517 -10.24 -3.21 -2.73
CA MET A 517 -8.99 -2.79 -3.29
C MET A 517 -9.08 -1.32 -3.64
N PHE A 518 -8.11 -0.57 -3.15
CA PHE A 518 -7.98 0.84 -3.40
C PHE A 518 -6.81 1.06 -4.35
N GLU A 519 -7.07 1.58 -5.50
CA GLU A 519 -6.07 2.08 -6.43
C GLU A 519 -5.83 3.54 -6.15
N TRP A 520 -4.64 4.04 -6.43
CA TRP A 520 -4.25 5.27 -5.94
C TRP A 520 -4.83 6.51 -6.45
N TRP A 521 -4.61 7.12 -7.20
CA TRP A 521 -4.74 8.33 -7.86
C TRP A 521 -4.76 9.63 -7.02
N ASN A 522 -5.59 9.84 -6.12
CA ASN A 522 -5.56 10.95 -5.17
C ASN A 522 -5.41 10.51 -3.72
N HIS A 523 -5.53 9.24 -3.49
CA HIS A 523 -5.53 8.54 -2.22
C HIS A 523 -4.35 7.58 -2.18
N TRP A 524 -3.53 7.57 -1.15
CA TRP A 524 -2.43 6.64 -1.07
C TRP A 524 -2.90 5.25 -0.67
N PRO A 525 -2.29 4.27 -1.22
CA PRO A 525 -1.50 4.16 -2.46
C PRO A 525 -2.36 3.82 -3.65
N VAL A 526 -3.44 4.49 -3.94
CA VAL A 526 -4.53 3.81 -4.49
C VAL A 526 -5.65 4.61 -5.09
N ALA A 527 -6.41 4.09 -6.05
CA ALA A 527 -7.76 4.47 -6.40
C ALA A 527 -8.77 3.41 -5.96
N GLN A 528 -9.97 3.78 -5.59
CA GLN A 528 -10.99 2.82 -5.22
C GLN A 528 -11.64 2.20 -6.45
N VAL A 529 -11.58 0.89 -6.57
CA VAL A 529 -12.32 0.12 -7.56
C VAL A 529 -13.21 -0.90 -6.88
N LYS A 530 -14.40 -1.08 -7.43
CA LYS A 530 -15.29 -2.11 -6.96
C LYS A 530 -14.63 -3.47 -7.12
N SER A 531 -14.48 -4.21 -6.05
CA SER A 531 -14.04 -5.58 -6.11
C SER A 531 -15.13 -6.42 -6.76
N SER A 532 -14.80 -7.08 -7.85
CA SER A 532 -15.64 -8.09 -8.48
C SER A 532 -15.43 -9.48 -7.88
N GLY A 533 -14.60 -9.59 -6.82
CA GLY A 533 -14.03 -10.86 -6.36
C GLY A 533 -12.82 -11.29 -7.18
N ILE A 534 -12.56 -10.62 -8.31
CA ILE A 534 -11.34 -10.73 -9.10
C ILE A 534 -10.77 -9.32 -9.12
N SER A 535 -9.76 -9.09 -8.34
CA SER A 535 -9.19 -7.76 -8.17
C SER A 535 -8.51 -7.28 -9.44
N ALA A 536 -8.73 -6.03 -9.80
CA ALA A 536 -7.88 -5.36 -10.76
C ALA A 536 -6.44 -5.30 -10.23
N VAL A 537 -5.47 -5.30 -11.12
CA VAL A 537 -4.06 -5.14 -10.77
C VAL A 537 -3.71 -3.67 -10.97
N ALA A 538 -3.15 -3.04 -9.93
CA ALA A 538 -2.47 -1.77 -10.07
C ALA A 538 -0.99 -2.05 -10.37
N PRO A 539 -0.52 -1.84 -11.59
CA PRO A 539 0.72 -2.50 -12.03
C PRO A 539 1.99 -1.69 -11.79
N ASP A 540 1.89 -0.38 -11.70
CA ASP A 540 3.03 0.53 -11.53
C ASP A 540 3.15 1.04 -10.08
N ARG A 541 2.13 0.83 -9.28
CA ARG A 541 2.01 1.38 -7.93
C ARG A 541 1.41 0.37 -6.96
N PRO A 542 1.63 0.52 -5.65
CA PRO A 542 0.96 -0.30 -4.66
C PRO A 542 -0.55 -0.01 -4.67
N SER A 543 -1.30 -0.98 -4.19
CA SER A 543 -2.69 -0.83 -3.79
C SER A 543 -2.87 -1.33 -2.37
N HIS A 544 -4.04 -1.17 -1.77
CA HIS A 544 -4.31 -1.80 -0.48
C HIS A 544 -5.64 -2.55 -0.46
N SER A 545 -5.75 -3.50 0.45
CA SER A 545 -6.96 -4.24 0.75
C SER A 545 -7.33 -4.06 2.20
N SER A 546 -8.56 -3.68 2.44
CA SER A 546 -9.13 -3.48 3.78
C SER A 546 -10.01 -4.65 4.16
N LEU A 547 -9.87 -5.20 5.35
CA LEU A 547 -10.57 -6.40 5.78
C LEU A 547 -11.54 -6.17 6.95
N SER A 548 -11.09 -5.48 7.98
CA SER A 548 -11.83 -5.36 9.24
C SER A 548 -11.30 -4.22 10.09
N HIS A 549 -12.05 -3.89 11.12
CA HIS A 549 -11.61 -3.02 12.21
C HIS A 549 -11.60 -3.81 13.50
N ILE A 550 -10.57 -3.63 14.32
CA ILE A 550 -10.50 -4.13 15.69
C ILE A 550 -10.00 -3.03 16.61
N GLU A 551 -10.87 -2.46 17.39
CA GLU A 551 -10.55 -1.36 18.26
C GLU A 551 -10.83 -1.67 19.73
N GLY A 552 -9.90 -1.26 20.59
CA GLY A 552 -10.10 -1.25 22.02
C GLY A 552 -11.02 -0.10 22.47
N GLN A 553 -11.48 -0.20 23.73
CA GLN A 553 -12.16 0.90 24.37
C GLN A 553 -11.24 2.12 24.53
N LEU A 554 -11.86 3.27 24.72
CA LEU A 554 -11.16 4.50 25.09
C LEU A 554 -10.30 4.26 26.32
N TRP A 555 -8.99 4.50 26.21
CA TRP A 555 -8.06 4.37 27.33
C TRP A 555 -7.98 5.66 28.16
N GLN A 556 -7.93 6.81 27.49
CA GLN A 556 -7.88 8.12 28.13
C GLN A 556 -8.58 9.18 27.27
N ARG A 557 -9.22 10.15 27.93
CA ARG A 557 -9.79 11.34 27.26
C ARG A 557 -9.39 12.59 28.04
N THR A 558 -9.02 13.63 27.30
CA THR A 558 -8.86 15.01 27.79
C THR A 558 -9.87 15.92 27.09
N PRO A 559 -9.93 17.22 27.39
CA PRO A 559 -10.80 18.13 26.65
C PRO A 559 -10.51 18.24 25.15
N ASP A 560 -9.29 17.93 24.73
CA ASP A 560 -8.77 18.16 23.38
C ASP A 560 -8.12 16.92 22.74
N SER A 561 -8.19 15.75 23.42
CA SER A 561 -7.62 14.52 22.87
C SER A 561 -8.34 13.25 23.30
N ILE A 562 -8.21 12.23 22.46
CA ILE A 562 -8.63 10.85 22.74
C ILE A 562 -7.42 9.95 22.57
N THR A 563 -7.21 9.02 23.52
CA THR A 563 -6.12 8.04 23.47
C THR A 563 -6.68 6.62 23.44
N LYS A 564 -6.15 5.79 22.52
CA LYS A 564 -6.33 4.34 22.51
C LYS A 564 -4.98 3.63 22.57
N ILE A 565 -4.98 2.38 22.99
CA ILE A 565 -3.79 1.52 23.05
C ILE A 565 -4.10 0.14 22.51
N MET A 566 -3.09 -0.50 21.91
CA MET A 566 -3.14 -1.88 21.45
C MET A 566 -1.74 -2.49 21.41
N LEU A 567 -1.66 -3.81 21.25
CA LEU A 567 -0.44 -4.47 20.79
C LEU A 567 -0.61 -4.84 19.33
N ASP A 568 0.45 -4.67 18.58
CA ASP A 568 0.61 -5.14 17.22
C ASP A 568 1.98 -5.80 17.04
N GLY A 569 2.11 -6.62 16.02
CA GLY A 569 3.37 -7.32 15.76
C GLY A 569 3.26 -8.40 14.71
N LEU A 570 4.32 -9.19 14.62
CA LEU A 570 4.39 -10.37 13.76
C LEU A 570 4.69 -11.61 14.60
N SER A 571 4.05 -12.75 14.25
CA SER A 571 4.28 -14.04 14.93
C SER A 571 4.33 -15.17 13.92
N ASP A 572 5.29 -16.08 14.11
CA ASP A 572 5.40 -17.37 13.41
C ASP A 572 4.65 -18.51 14.13
N ARG A 573 4.02 -18.18 15.27
CA ARG A 573 3.30 -19.14 16.10
C ARG A 573 1.82 -19.23 15.75
N PRO A 574 1.15 -20.35 16.12
CA PRO A 574 -0.30 -20.45 16.00
C PRO A 574 -1.02 -19.30 16.68
N ALA A 575 -2.05 -18.76 16.04
CA ALA A 575 -2.80 -17.59 16.56
C ALA A 575 -3.34 -17.80 18.00
N ALA A 576 -3.71 -19.04 18.36
CA ALA A 576 -4.16 -19.38 19.72
C ALA A 576 -3.14 -19.02 20.82
N GLU A 577 -1.83 -19.07 20.50
CA GLU A 577 -0.77 -18.77 21.48
C GLU A 577 -0.68 -17.26 21.79
N LEU A 578 -1.22 -16.39 20.93
CA LEU A 578 -1.32 -14.95 21.17
C LEU A 578 -2.17 -14.64 22.43
N ALA A 579 -3.06 -15.55 22.84
CA ALA A 579 -3.82 -15.42 24.07
C ALA A 579 -2.95 -15.33 25.33
N VAL A 580 -1.76 -15.94 25.33
CA VAL A 580 -0.81 -15.83 26.45
C VAL A 580 -0.23 -14.42 26.51
N LEU A 581 0.14 -13.87 25.36
CA LEU A 581 0.62 -12.48 25.25
C LEU A 581 -0.49 -11.49 25.68
N ALA A 582 -1.71 -11.71 25.19
CA ALA A 582 -2.88 -10.89 25.56
C ALA A 582 -3.14 -10.90 27.06
N ARG A 583 -3.09 -12.07 27.72
CA ARG A 583 -3.26 -12.15 29.18
C ARG A 583 -2.11 -11.49 29.94
N SER A 584 -0.87 -11.67 29.49
CA SER A 584 0.28 -11.03 30.11
C SER A 584 0.22 -9.50 30.02
N TRP A 585 -0.37 -8.97 28.97
CA TRP A 585 -0.51 -7.54 28.76
C TRP A 585 -1.75 -6.94 29.44
N ALA A 586 -2.93 -7.55 29.25
CA ALA A 586 -4.17 -7.02 29.77
C ALA A 586 -4.37 -7.33 31.27
N TRP A 587 -3.84 -8.46 31.73
CA TRP A 587 -3.91 -8.93 33.11
C TRP A 587 -2.52 -9.28 33.65
N PRO A 588 -1.61 -8.28 33.72
CA PRO A 588 -0.24 -8.52 34.16
C PRO A 588 -0.21 -9.05 35.60
N PRO A 589 0.76 -9.93 35.93
CA PRO A 589 0.86 -10.44 37.31
C PRO A 589 1.15 -9.29 38.28
N PRO A 590 0.55 -9.31 39.48
CA PRO A 590 0.89 -8.37 40.53
C PRO A 590 2.39 -8.42 40.82
N ALA A 591 3.03 -7.25 40.91
CA ALA A 591 4.44 -7.11 41.22
C ALA A 591 4.65 -6.44 42.57
N GLN A 592 5.43 -7.05 43.46
CA GLN A 592 5.87 -6.46 44.72
C GLN A 592 7.32 -6.00 44.57
N VAL A 593 7.57 -4.77 45.02
CA VAL A 593 8.91 -4.16 45.01
C VAL A 593 9.50 -4.22 46.43
N ALA A 594 10.73 -4.70 46.52
CA ALA A 594 11.49 -4.75 47.78
C ALA A 594 12.94 -4.34 47.52
N GLY A 595 13.54 -3.69 48.51
CA GLY A 595 14.91 -3.21 48.39
C GLY A 595 15.08 -1.96 47.54
N GLY A 596 16.20 -1.26 47.70
CA GLY A 596 16.49 -0.03 47.01
C GLY A 596 15.57 1.14 47.34
N PRO A 597 15.83 2.32 46.82
CA PRO A 597 15.03 3.53 47.03
C PRO A 597 13.93 3.70 45.95
N PHE A 598 13.32 2.60 45.48
CA PHE A 598 12.34 2.62 44.43
C PHE A 598 10.96 2.16 44.89
N HIS A 599 9.91 2.73 44.29
CA HIS A 599 8.54 2.27 44.48
C HIS A 599 7.89 1.98 43.13
N SER A 600 6.86 1.14 43.13
CA SER A 600 6.14 0.76 41.93
C SER A 600 5.12 1.84 41.54
N LYS A 601 5.12 2.25 40.27
CA LYS A 601 4.04 3.02 39.63
C LYS A 601 2.98 2.09 38.99
N GLY A 602 3.21 0.77 39.05
CA GLY A 602 2.36 -0.23 38.45
C GLY A 602 2.82 -0.69 37.07
N TYR A 603 1.94 -1.40 36.41
CA TYR A 603 2.14 -1.79 35.01
C TYR A 603 1.53 -0.75 34.09
N ASP A 604 2.31 -0.30 33.11
CA ASP A 604 1.86 0.63 32.07
C ASP A 604 1.61 -0.15 30.76
N PRO A 605 0.34 -0.39 30.39
CA PRO A 605 0.02 -1.12 29.16
C PRO A 605 0.40 -0.36 27.90
N ALA A 606 0.49 0.97 27.94
CA ALA A 606 0.91 1.78 26.80
C ALA A 606 2.41 1.63 26.47
N GLN A 607 3.20 1.13 27.43
CA GLN A 607 4.60 0.77 27.24
C GLN A 607 4.84 -0.74 27.34
N ARG A 608 3.84 -1.54 27.68
CA ARG A 608 3.99 -2.97 27.99
C ARG A 608 5.09 -3.23 29.03
N ALA A 609 5.14 -2.45 30.11
CA ALA A 609 6.23 -2.48 31.06
C ALA A 609 5.76 -2.25 32.52
N PHE A 610 6.49 -2.85 33.48
CA PHE A 610 6.40 -2.50 34.90
C PHE A 610 7.25 -1.27 35.15
N VAL A 611 6.66 -0.21 35.70
CA VAL A 611 7.33 1.08 35.90
C VAL A 611 7.61 1.30 37.38
N LEU A 612 8.84 1.67 37.69
CA LEU A 612 9.30 2.02 39.01
C LEU A 612 9.91 3.42 38.99
N GLU A 613 9.76 4.12 40.07
CA GLU A 613 10.32 5.46 40.25
C GLU A 613 11.13 5.54 41.52
N LYS A 614 12.23 6.31 41.48
CA LYS A 614 13.06 6.56 42.67
C LYS A 614 12.30 7.41 43.66
N SER A 615 12.21 6.94 44.91
CA SER A 615 11.62 7.67 45.99
C SER A 615 12.44 8.94 46.30
N VAL A 616 11.82 10.11 46.22
CA VAL A 616 12.45 11.35 46.65
C VAL A 616 12.30 11.43 48.19
N PRO A 617 13.39 11.64 48.96
CA PRO A 617 13.21 11.88 50.39
C PRO A 617 12.33 13.11 50.59
N GLU A 618 11.33 13.02 51.47
CA GLU A 618 10.59 14.19 51.92
C GLU A 618 11.57 15.25 52.39
N LYS A 619 11.58 16.43 51.79
CA LYS A 619 12.32 17.58 52.28
C LYS A 619 11.78 17.91 53.67
N SER A 620 12.52 17.61 54.69
CA SER A 620 12.31 18.23 56.01
C SER A 620 12.26 19.76 55.84
N ALA A 621 11.29 20.41 56.52
CA ALA A 621 10.97 21.81 56.39
C ALA A 621 12.23 22.72 56.33
N PRO A 622 12.18 23.85 55.59
CA PRO A 622 13.34 24.66 55.30
C PRO A 622 13.91 25.28 56.59
N GLU A 623 15.11 24.90 56.94
CA GLU A 623 15.95 25.77 57.79
C GLU A 623 16.42 26.96 56.91
N GLU A 624 15.99 28.17 57.30
CA GLU A 624 16.50 29.43 56.76
C GLU A 624 17.99 29.55 57.11
N SER A 625 18.89 29.29 56.19
CA SER A 625 20.20 30.01 56.11
C SER A 625 21.06 29.54 54.93
N ALA A 626 21.47 30.53 54.15
CA ALA A 626 22.62 30.64 53.25
C ALA A 626 22.67 29.88 51.93
N PRO A 627 23.10 30.54 50.83
CA PRO A 627 23.20 29.90 49.50
C PRO A 627 24.56 29.22 49.39
N GLU A 628 24.66 27.95 49.71
CA GLU A 628 25.76 27.14 49.20
C GLU A 628 25.34 26.46 47.92
N ARG A 629 26.11 26.64 46.86
CA ARG A 629 26.10 25.84 45.65
C ARG A 629 26.33 24.38 46.03
N SER A 630 25.30 23.63 46.32
CA SER A 630 25.40 22.18 46.42
C SER A 630 25.60 21.64 45.00
N VAL A 631 26.84 21.33 44.65
CA VAL A 631 27.15 20.30 43.67
C VAL A 631 26.36 19.06 44.14
N LEU A 632 25.33 18.69 43.41
CA LEU A 632 24.61 17.41 43.60
C LEU A 632 25.66 16.31 43.38
N GLU A 633 26.31 15.87 44.46
CA GLU A 633 27.02 14.59 44.44
C GLU A 633 26.02 13.52 44.09
N ASN A 634 26.11 13.02 42.89
CA ASN A 634 25.39 11.87 42.37
C ASN A 634 25.93 10.63 43.10
N LYS A 635 25.57 10.45 44.40
CA LYS A 635 25.82 9.20 45.11
C LYS A 635 24.98 8.14 44.40
N GLY A 636 25.66 7.26 43.68
CA GLY A 636 25.10 6.14 42.93
C GLY A 636 24.00 5.39 43.68
N ALA A 637 23.19 4.67 42.94
CA ALA A 637 22.11 3.81 43.45
C ALA A 637 22.53 3.15 44.78
N GLY A 638 21.66 3.26 45.79
CA GLY A 638 21.97 2.75 47.11
C GLY A 638 22.45 1.28 47.07
N SER A 639 23.31 0.91 48.01
CA SER A 639 23.98 -0.41 48.06
C SER A 639 23.06 -1.65 48.14
N HIS A 640 21.78 -1.46 48.07
CA HIS A 640 20.79 -2.56 48.16
C HIS A 640 20.19 -2.89 46.77
N PRO A 641 20.15 -4.18 46.41
CA PRO A 641 19.55 -4.61 45.15
C PRO A 641 18.04 -4.28 45.11
N LEU A 642 17.58 -3.86 43.95
CA LEU A 642 16.14 -3.73 43.65
C LEU A 642 15.60 -5.11 43.34
N ARG A 643 14.54 -5.53 44.06
CA ARG A 643 13.86 -6.83 43.85
C ARG A 643 12.41 -6.62 43.46
N LEU A 644 12.00 -7.33 42.42
CA LEU A 644 10.61 -7.47 42.02
C LEU A 644 10.20 -8.91 42.18
N ALA A 645 9.11 -9.14 42.90
CA ALA A 645 8.47 -10.46 42.99
C ALA A 645 7.15 -10.43 42.24
N PHE A 646 6.99 -11.28 41.25
CA PHE A 646 5.79 -11.39 40.40
C PHE A 646 4.97 -12.61 40.81
N HIS A 647 3.69 -12.41 41.11
CA HIS A 647 2.73 -13.48 41.41
C HIS A 647 2.08 -14.00 40.10
N ALA A 648 2.88 -14.58 39.22
CA ALA A 648 2.41 -15.10 37.94
C ALA A 648 1.53 -16.34 38.10
N SER A 649 0.60 -16.52 37.19
CA SER A 649 -0.30 -17.67 37.11
C SER A 649 -0.74 -17.90 35.66
N GLY A 650 -1.41 -19.01 35.35
CA GLY A 650 -1.95 -19.25 34.01
C GLY A 650 -2.98 -18.21 33.53
N GLY A 651 -3.69 -17.56 34.47
CA GLY A 651 -4.61 -16.46 34.15
C GLY A 651 -3.93 -15.09 34.04
N SER A 652 -2.75 -14.96 34.61
CA SER A 652 -1.94 -13.73 34.67
C SER A 652 -0.47 -14.10 34.47
N PRO A 653 -0.09 -14.56 33.26
CA PRO A 653 1.26 -15.03 32.98
C PRO A 653 2.24 -13.87 32.89
N LEU A 654 3.50 -14.14 33.22
CA LEU A 654 4.62 -13.25 32.95
C LEU A 654 5.29 -13.66 31.63
N LEU A 655 5.06 -12.90 30.55
CA LEU A 655 5.64 -13.20 29.26
C LEU A 655 6.49 -12.02 28.79
N ASN A 656 7.77 -12.29 28.52
CA ASN A 656 8.75 -11.33 28.03
C ASN A 656 8.66 -9.97 28.75
N PRO A 657 8.79 -9.95 30.10
CA PRO A 657 8.57 -8.73 30.87
C PRO A 657 9.59 -7.64 30.55
N ALA A 658 9.09 -6.42 30.47
CA ALA A 658 9.91 -5.22 30.50
C ALA A 658 9.77 -4.53 31.87
N VAL A 659 10.87 -4.00 32.40
CA VAL A 659 10.95 -3.23 33.62
C VAL A 659 11.61 -1.89 33.33
N VAL A 660 10.97 -0.79 33.70
CA VAL A 660 11.45 0.57 33.53
C VAL A 660 11.71 1.14 34.92
N VAL A 661 12.94 1.58 35.19
CA VAL A 661 13.34 2.12 36.49
C VAL A 661 13.78 3.58 36.32
N GLU A 662 12.88 4.50 36.61
CA GLU A 662 13.15 5.93 36.53
C GLU A 662 14.08 6.38 37.66
N GLY A 663 15.11 7.17 37.32
CA GLY A 663 16.10 7.66 38.30
C GLY A 663 17.12 6.61 38.74
N TRP A 664 17.36 5.57 37.90
CA TRP A 664 18.35 4.53 38.18
C TRP A 664 19.78 5.08 38.33
N GLY A 665 20.16 6.02 37.50
CA GLY A 665 21.54 6.54 37.40
C GLY A 665 22.34 5.86 36.26
N GLU A 666 23.64 5.92 36.34
CA GLU A 666 24.54 5.43 35.27
C GLU A 666 25.11 4.03 35.51
N ALA A 667 24.76 3.42 36.65
CA ALA A 667 25.30 2.11 37.03
C ALA A 667 24.85 1.03 36.09
N ILE A 668 25.76 0.12 35.72
CA ILE A 668 25.44 -1.08 34.96
C ILE A 668 24.70 -2.04 35.91
N PRO A 669 23.52 -2.59 35.56
CA PRO A 669 22.82 -3.54 36.40
C PRO A 669 23.42 -4.94 36.30
N GLU A 670 23.61 -5.63 37.41
CA GLU A 670 23.66 -7.11 37.44
C GLU A 670 22.27 -7.66 37.59
N LEU A 671 21.98 -8.75 36.84
CA LEU A 671 20.68 -9.38 36.82
C LEU A 671 20.68 -10.75 37.49
N ARG A 672 19.68 -11.00 38.35
CA ARG A 672 19.34 -12.34 38.81
C ARG A 672 17.84 -12.61 38.58
N VAL A 673 17.54 -13.83 38.12
CA VAL A 673 16.18 -14.32 38.00
C VAL A 673 16.04 -15.54 38.90
N ASN A 674 15.07 -15.52 39.81
CA ASN A 674 14.88 -16.55 40.86
C ASN A 674 16.18 -16.87 41.62
N GLY A 675 16.94 -15.83 41.97
CA GLY A 675 18.21 -15.90 42.68
C GLY A 675 19.41 -16.37 41.85
N LYS A 676 19.21 -16.79 40.60
CA LYS A 676 20.29 -17.23 39.71
C LYS A 676 20.81 -16.06 38.88
N PRO A 677 22.12 -15.87 38.75
CA PRO A 677 22.68 -14.83 37.90
C PRO A 677 22.34 -15.12 36.42
N VAL A 678 21.99 -14.05 35.68
CA VAL A 678 21.70 -14.09 34.25
C VAL A 678 22.63 -13.12 33.52
N ALA A 679 23.34 -13.62 32.52
CA ALA A 679 24.21 -12.79 31.70
C ALA A 679 23.39 -11.96 30.70
N TRP A 680 23.81 -10.74 30.46
CA TRP A 680 23.27 -9.90 29.42
C TRP A 680 23.58 -10.47 28.02
N GLY A 681 22.62 -10.43 27.13
CA GLY A 681 22.71 -11.00 25.79
C GLY A 681 21.39 -10.92 25.05
N LYS A 682 21.07 -11.87 24.18
CA LYS A 682 19.85 -11.86 23.40
C LYS A 682 18.56 -11.97 24.25
N ASP A 683 18.61 -12.82 25.29
CA ASP A 683 17.42 -13.15 26.08
C ASP A 683 17.29 -12.27 27.34
N ALA A 684 18.29 -11.49 27.65
CA ALA A 684 18.28 -10.55 28.75
C ALA A 684 18.98 -9.26 28.29
N ARG A 685 18.29 -8.17 28.23
CA ARG A 685 18.79 -6.90 27.70
C ARG A 685 18.54 -5.76 28.65
N TYR A 686 19.45 -4.82 28.63
CA TYR A 686 19.22 -3.53 29.29
C TYR A 686 19.60 -2.37 28.39
N GLY A 687 19.08 -1.20 28.71
CA GLY A 687 19.44 0.08 28.12
C GLY A 687 19.34 1.19 29.14
N LEU A 688 20.25 2.13 29.10
CA LEU A 688 20.20 3.36 29.88
C LEU A 688 19.76 4.50 28.98
N VAL A 689 18.68 5.18 29.38
CA VAL A 689 18.11 6.30 28.61
C VAL A 689 18.33 7.58 29.43
N GLY A 690 19.15 8.49 28.90
CA GLY A 690 19.36 9.79 29.52
C GLY A 690 18.07 10.62 29.50
N ARG A 691 17.72 11.22 30.62
CA ARG A 691 16.61 12.16 30.77
C ARG A 691 17.12 13.46 31.37
N LEU A 692 16.30 14.50 31.29
CA LEU A 692 16.66 15.80 31.89
C LEU A 692 16.91 15.70 33.42
N GLU A 693 16.18 14.80 34.07
CA GLU A 693 16.18 14.62 35.54
C GLU A 693 16.93 13.36 36.00
N GLY A 694 17.78 12.77 35.14
CA GLY A 694 18.58 11.58 35.44
C GLY A 694 18.40 10.49 34.36
N SER A 695 18.94 9.30 34.61
CA SER A 695 18.84 8.17 33.68
C SER A 695 17.75 7.19 34.06
N THR A 696 17.07 6.68 33.07
CA THR A 696 16.11 5.60 33.20
C THR A 696 16.76 4.29 32.73
N LEU A 697 16.69 3.25 33.54
CA LEU A 697 17.08 1.90 33.16
C LEU A 697 15.85 1.19 32.54
N VAL A 698 16.04 0.58 31.40
CA VAL A 698 15.08 -0.32 30.77
C VAL A 698 15.70 -1.72 30.73
N VAL A 699 14.99 -2.69 31.27
CA VAL A 699 15.33 -4.12 31.21
C VAL A 699 14.27 -4.87 30.45
N TRP A 700 14.65 -5.78 29.57
CA TRP A 700 13.76 -6.70 28.86
C TRP A 700 14.30 -8.10 28.94
N LEU A 701 13.42 -9.07 29.22
CA LEU A 701 13.78 -10.49 29.37
C LEU A 701 12.92 -11.35 28.45
N ARG A 702 13.56 -12.24 27.70
CA ARG A 702 12.88 -13.29 26.92
C ARG A 702 12.60 -14.48 27.86
N MET A 703 11.43 -14.52 28.43
CA MET A 703 11.02 -15.58 29.34
C MET A 703 9.51 -15.73 29.44
N ALA A 704 9.06 -16.88 29.89
CA ALA A 704 7.67 -17.13 30.25
C ALA A 704 7.59 -17.78 31.63
N ALA A 705 6.64 -17.34 32.47
CA ALA A 705 6.37 -17.95 33.76
C ALA A 705 4.89 -17.85 34.13
N GLU A 706 4.37 -18.94 34.71
CA GLU A 706 3.01 -19.02 35.28
C GLU A 706 3.05 -19.33 36.79
N THR A 707 4.19 -19.09 37.42
CA THR A 707 4.43 -19.28 38.84
C THR A 707 5.19 -18.08 39.40
N GLU A 708 5.30 -18.01 40.72
CA GLU A 708 6.09 -16.95 41.36
C GLU A 708 7.48 -16.83 40.77
N THR A 709 7.85 -15.61 40.39
CA THR A 709 9.10 -15.30 39.74
C THR A 709 9.68 -14.02 40.34
N SER A 710 10.98 -14.03 40.59
CA SER A 710 11.69 -12.83 41.10
C SER A 710 12.75 -12.34 40.13
N ILE A 711 12.81 -11.04 39.97
CA ILE A 711 13.87 -10.31 39.23
C ILE A 711 14.61 -9.43 40.24
N GLU A 712 15.93 -9.51 40.26
CA GLU A 712 16.79 -8.70 41.13
C GLU A 712 17.79 -7.94 40.24
N LEU A 713 17.90 -6.64 40.46
CA LEU A 713 18.82 -5.73 39.79
C LEU A 713 19.74 -5.09 40.80
N SER A 714 21.05 -5.33 40.67
CA SER A 714 22.07 -4.76 41.53
C SER A 714 22.94 -3.78 40.75
N PRO A 715 23.12 -2.52 41.21
CA PRO A 715 24.02 -1.59 40.54
C PRO A 715 25.45 -2.00 40.76
N VAL A 716 26.25 -2.07 39.70
CA VAL A 716 27.69 -2.28 39.75
C VAL A 716 28.37 -0.96 39.43
N GLY A 717 29.30 -0.54 40.26
CA GLY A 717 30.07 0.69 40.01
C GLY A 717 31.04 0.51 38.85
N PRO A 718 31.49 1.60 38.22
CA PRO A 718 32.33 1.55 37.02
C PRO A 718 33.74 1.02 37.20
N GLU A 719 34.10 0.58 38.41
CA GLU A 719 35.51 0.21 38.74
C GLU A 719 35.85 -1.28 38.53
N ASN A 720 34.96 -2.13 38.02
CA ASN A 720 35.19 -3.58 37.91
C ASN A 720 35.08 -4.16 36.49
N HIS A 721 35.44 -3.38 35.49
CA HIS A 721 35.56 -3.92 34.11
C HIS A 721 36.91 -3.57 33.50
#